data_21556f5ae4f86fa74c375d7390a21e01
#
_entry.id   21556f5ae4f86fa74c375d7390a21e01
#
_cell.length_a   1.000
_cell.length_b   1.000
_cell.length_c   1.000
_cell.angle_alpha   90.00
_cell.angle_beta   90.00
_cell.angle_gamma   90.00
#
_symmetry.space_group_name_H-M   'P 1'
#
loop_
_entity.id
_entity.type
_entity.pdbx_description
1 polymer ?
#
loop_
_entity_poly.entity_id
_entity_poly.type
_entity_poly.pdbx_seq_one_letter_code
_entity_poly.pdbx_strand_id
1 'polypeptide(L)'
;MNCQKIFIIIWFINKDKETSMQRQRFSLRKYKFGLASVLLGTALVFGAGQAQADEQATASSSGQGQPSTALVSATESASQAATPESQPATPAPVEKAAPASSESAASSTDQASQPSTAEAKEASAAPVEKGAASSSEQASSSAEKVTQPSTTESKPTAPASPSPTVESPAAANSEKPAANPDAVAESPTSRDAKPSSISTNEIIKVPQTWSQGYKGQGRVVAIIDSGLDVHHEVLKISDPSKAKYQTEAALEEAKKKAGIDYGKWYNNKVVYAYNYIDGDDNIKEKNSYSHGMHVTGITAGNPNKKAPNDEYVYGVAPEAQVMFMRVFSDRQRTTSDAIYIKAIDDAVALGADTINMSLGSATGSTVDVSPSLQAAIERARAKGVSVIIAAGNDNTFGSEYSKPLVENPDYGLVGSPSTVESSISVASVNNTVLTEEVMEVRGLEKNDKLLNGHFSYSMGETNATFEKGKEYEYVHVGLGREEDFAGKDLTGKLALIQRGSFTFAEKVRNAISHGAVGALIYNNVDGANLTMSLDSESKKVPSAFISKEYGEALAAGNYKVVFNGLKVNRPHPGAGSLSDFSSWGVTTDGLLKPDVTAPGGDIYSSLNDNTYGSMKGTSMATPHVAGVAALVKEYLLQHYPDLTPAQNADLVKALIMSTAKLHVNKETGVYTSPRQQGAGIVDTAAAISTGLYVTGDNQYPSVSLGNVQDSFTFDVTVHNITDKDRTLKMIVNTNTDAVKDGYFT
;
A
#
# COMPACT_ATOMS: atom_id res chain seq x y z
N MET A 1 -33.88 -1.45 -4.68
CA MET A 1 -33.43 -2.37 -5.75
C MET A 1 -32.06 -2.89 -5.34
N ASN A 2 -31.98 -4.17 -4.96
CA ASN A 2 -30.68 -4.75 -4.58
C ASN A 2 -29.81 -4.96 -5.80
N CYS A 3 -28.88 -4.08 -6.05
CA CYS A 3 -27.79 -4.30 -7.02
C CYS A 3 -26.76 -5.23 -6.38
N GLN A 4 -26.85 -6.53 -6.65
CA GLN A 4 -25.76 -7.45 -6.32
C GLN A 4 -24.67 -7.33 -7.40
N LYS A 5 -23.48 -6.94 -7.01
CA LYS A 5 -22.28 -6.92 -7.86
C LYS A 5 -21.70 -8.33 -7.88
N ILE A 6 -21.48 -8.87 -9.08
CA ILE A 6 -20.95 -10.23 -9.27
C ILE A 6 -19.50 -10.13 -9.73
N PHE A 7 -18.61 -10.78 -9.00
CA PHE A 7 -17.22 -10.93 -9.38
C PHE A 7 -16.93 -12.39 -9.71
N ILE A 8 -16.25 -12.63 -10.81
CA ILE A 8 -15.87 -13.97 -11.23
C ILE A 8 -14.37 -14.08 -11.18
N ILE A 9 -13.88 -15.03 -10.40
CA ILE A 9 -12.45 -15.36 -10.31
C ILE A 9 -12.25 -16.69 -11.01
N ILE A 10 -11.42 -16.71 -12.05
CA ILE A 10 -11.11 -17.91 -12.82
C ILE A 10 -9.68 -18.33 -12.49
N TRP A 11 -9.53 -19.56 -12.01
CA TRP A 11 -8.27 -20.16 -11.68
C TRP A 11 -7.98 -21.36 -12.55
N PHE A 12 -6.72 -21.47 -12.99
CA PHE A 12 -6.24 -22.62 -13.71
C PHE A 12 -5.25 -23.40 -12.83
N ILE A 13 -5.57 -24.66 -12.54
CA ILE A 13 -4.71 -25.55 -11.77
C ILE A 13 -3.93 -26.43 -12.76
N ASN A 14 -2.61 -26.43 -12.65
CA ASN A 14 -1.74 -27.25 -13.46
C ASN A 14 -1.88 -28.74 -13.08
N LYS A 15 -2.27 -29.60 -14.03
CA LYS A 15 -2.17 -31.06 -13.90
C LYS A 15 -1.38 -31.57 -15.10
N ASP A 16 -0.33 -32.30 -14.82
CA ASP A 16 0.52 -32.89 -15.86
C ASP A 16 -0.26 -33.70 -16.90
N LYS A 17 -0.21 -33.28 -18.11
CA LYS A 17 -0.13 -33.89 -19.44
C LYS A 17 -1.04 -33.26 -20.49
N GLU A 18 -0.38 -32.88 -21.57
CA GLU A 18 -0.76 -32.75 -22.99
C GLU A 18 -1.82 -31.73 -23.46
N THR A 19 -1.34 -30.87 -24.30
CA THR A 19 -1.77 -30.29 -25.59
C THR A 19 -2.62 -29.04 -25.66
N SER A 20 -2.07 -28.09 -26.43
CA SER A 20 -2.65 -27.04 -27.27
C SER A 20 -3.35 -25.87 -26.61
N MET A 21 -2.98 -24.67 -27.07
CA MET A 21 -3.72 -23.43 -26.85
C MET A 21 -5.20 -23.60 -27.23
N GLN A 22 -6.09 -23.41 -26.28
CA GLN A 22 -7.51 -23.33 -26.56
C GLN A 22 -8.06 -21.99 -26.07
N ARG A 23 -8.63 -21.25 -27.02
CA ARG A 23 -9.50 -20.10 -26.72
C ARG A 23 -10.80 -20.63 -26.16
N GLN A 24 -11.17 -20.26 -24.95
CA GLN A 24 -12.41 -20.73 -24.34
C GLN A 24 -13.41 -19.59 -24.20
N ARG A 25 -14.64 -19.85 -24.60
CA ARG A 25 -15.74 -18.92 -24.56
C ARG A 25 -16.70 -19.28 -23.43
N PHE A 26 -17.00 -18.32 -22.56
CA PHE A 26 -17.87 -18.52 -21.41
C PHE A 26 -19.20 -17.78 -21.58
N SER A 27 -20.30 -18.42 -21.21
CA SER A 27 -21.62 -17.83 -21.17
C SER A 27 -22.28 -18.16 -19.83
N LEU A 28 -22.59 -17.13 -19.04
CA LEU A 28 -23.37 -17.25 -17.81
C LEU A 28 -24.79 -16.73 -18.06
N ARG A 29 -25.78 -17.60 -17.90
CA ARG A 29 -27.19 -17.24 -18.04
C ARG A 29 -27.88 -17.12 -16.72
N LYS A 30 -28.56 -15.97 -16.48
CA LYS A 30 -29.42 -15.59 -15.36
C LYS A 30 -28.70 -14.91 -14.17
N TYR A 31 -28.50 -13.61 -14.29
CA TYR A 31 -28.48 -12.72 -13.11
C TYR A 31 -29.12 -11.38 -13.50
N LYS A 32 -29.99 -10.86 -12.63
CA LYS A 32 -30.64 -9.55 -12.84
C LYS A 32 -29.79 -8.47 -12.18
N PHE A 33 -29.27 -7.53 -12.99
CA PHE A 33 -28.68 -6.24 -12.63
C PHE A 33 -27.42 -6.23 -11.71
N GLY A 34 -26.32 -5.71 -12.20
CA GLY A 34 -25.11 -5.39 -11.42
C GLY A 34 -23.89 -5.15 -12.29
N LEU A 35 -22.92 -4.44 -11.71
CA LEU A 35 -21.59 -4.28 -12.27
C LEU A 35 -20.87 -5.63 -12.21
N ALA A 36 -20.34 -6.12 -13.33
CA ALA A 36 -19.60 -7.37 -13.38
C ALA A 36 -18.15 -7.13 -13.80
N SER A 37 -17.24 -7.74 -13.07
CA SER A 37 -15.81 -7.74 -13.38
C SER A 37 -15.22 -9.12 -13.16
N VAL A 38 -14.24 -9.49 -13.95
CA VAL A 38 -13.60 -10.80 -13.92
C VAL A 38 -12.13 -10.63 -13.63
N LEU A 39 -11.67 -11.29 -12.59
CA LEU A 39 -10.27 -11.38 -12.27
C LEU A 39 -9.72 -12.73 -12.70
N LEU A 40 -8.54 -12.73 -13.30
CA LEU A 40 -7.94 -13.90 -13.93
C LEU A 40 -6.66 -14.30 -13.20
N GLY A 41 -6.57 -15.57 -12.81
CA GLY A 41 -5.41 -16.06 -12.07
C GLY A 41 -5.05 -17.50 -12.38
N THR A 42 -3.81 -17.90 -12.08
CA THR A 42 -3.32 -19.28 -12.16
C THR A 42 -2.88 -19.75 -10.78
N ALA A 43 -3.39 -20.89 -10.32
CA ALA A 43 -2.94 -21.50 -9.07
C ALA A 43 -2.01 -22.69 -9.37
N LEU A 44 -0.81 -22.68 -8.77
CA LEU A 44 0.10 -23.81 -8.79
C LEU A 44 -0.12 -24.63 -7.49
N VAL A 45 -0.63 -25.83 -7.63
CA VAL A 45 -0.69 -26.79 -6.52
C VAL A 45 0.59 -27.65 -6.60
N PHE A 46 1.52 -27.41 -5.70
CA PHE A 46 2.65 -28.32 -5.48
C PHE A 46 2.14 -29.52 -4.69
N GLY A 47 1.98 -30.65 -5.36
CA GLY A 47 1.84 -31.93 -4.66
C GLY A 47 3.18 -32.28 -3.99
N ALA A 48 3.18 -32.41 -2.66
CA ALA A 48 4.29 -32.97 -1.93
C ALA A 48 4.42 -34.47 -2.28
N GLY A 49 5.21 -34.77 -3.32
CA GLY A 49 5.69 -36.09 -3.62
C GLY A 49 7.12 -36.19 -3.10
N GLN A 50 7.34 -37.11 -2.13
CA GLN A 50 8.68 -37.47 -1.69
C GLN A 50 9.48 -38.01 -2.88
N ALA A 51 10.54 -37.30 -3.26
CA ALA A 51 11.54 -37.80 -4.17
C ALA A 51 12.45 -38.75 -3.41
N GLN A 52 12.31 -40.06 -3.63
CA GLN A 52 13.38 -41.03 -3.42
C GLN A 52 14.32 -40.91 -4.62
N ALA A 53 15.58 -40.66 -4.30
CA ALA A 53 16.67 -40.73 -5.25
C ALA A 53 16.94 -42.19 -5.60
N ASP A 54 16.91 -42.53 -6.88
CA ASP A 54 17.57 -43.70 -7.41
C ASP A 54 18.55 -43.26 -8.50
N GLU A 55 19.85 -43.43 -8.17
CA GLU A 55 20.99 -43.39 -9.08
C GLU A 55 20.95 -44.57 -10.04
N GLN A 56 20.92 -44.32 -11.36
CA GLN A 56 21.69 -45.19 -12.28
C GLN A 56 21.97 -44.47 -13.60
N ALA A 57 23.24 -44.32 -13.84
CA ALA A 57 23.85 -43.87 -15.08
C ALA A 57 23.68 -44.88 -16.22
N THR A 58 23.45 -44.38 -17.43
CA THR A 58 24.13 -44.88 -18.64
C THR A 58 24.08 -43.87 -19.78
N ALA A 59 25.24 -43.69 -20.38
CA ALA A 59 25.52 -42.83 -21.50
C ALA A 59 25.00 -43.42 -22.83
N SER A 60 24.59 -42.56 -23.79
CA SER A 60 25.26 -42.40 -25.07
C SER A 60 24.46 -41.66 -26.14
N SER A 61 25.14 -40.73 -26.76
CA SER A 61 25.22 -40.38 -28.19
C SER A 61 24.17 -39.50 -28.85
N SER A 62 24.66 -38.30 -29.14
CA SER A 62 24.62 -37.56 -30.43
C SER A 62 23.30 -37.40 -31.19
N GLY A 63 22.86 -36.16 -31.32
CA GLY A 63 21.93 -35.72 -32.32
C GLY A 63 21.80 -34.19 -32.28
N GLN A 64 22.44 -33.50 -33.22
CA GLN A 64 22.26 -32.07 -33.46
C GLN A 64 20.83 -31.80 -33.95
N GLY A 65 20.15 -30.94 -33.28
CA GLY A 65 18.89 -30.33 -33.72
C GLY A 65 18.81 -28.92 -33.20
N GLN A 66 18.81 -27.94 -34.10
CA GLN A 66 18.66 -26.52 -33.78
C GLN A 66 17.27 -26.27 -33.13
N PRO A 67 17.16 -25.32 -32.20
CA PRO A 67 15.89 -24.92 -31.65
C PRO A 67 15.15 -24.03 -32.66
N SER A 68 13.97 -24.45 -33.06
CA SER A 68 13.04 -23.63 -33.83
C SER A 68 12.27 -22.72 -32.88
N THR A 69 12.55 -21.45 -32.97
CA THR A 69 11.76 -20.37 -32.41
C THR A 69 10.42 -20.26 -33.16
N ALA A 70 9.34 -20.64 -32.52
CA ALA A 70 8.00 -20.35 -33.00
C ALA A 70 7.47 -19.08 -32.30
N LEU A 71 7.83 -17.94 -32.84
CA LEU A 71 7.07 -16.71 -32.64
C LEU A 71 5.94 -16.69 -33.68
N VAL A 72 4.73 -16.56 -33.22
CA VAL A 72 3.55 -16.45 -34.07
C VAL A 72 3.61 -15.14 -34.83
N SER A 73 3.91 -15.21 -36.11
CA SER A 73 3.66 -14.13 -37.05
C SER A 73 2.21 -14.21 -37.52
N ALA A 74 1.46 -13.12 -37.35
CA ALA A 74 0.17 -12.93 -37.92
C ALA A 74 0.31 -12.94 -39.44
N THR A 75 -0.31 -13.92 -40.08
CA THR A 75 -0.48 -13.97 -41.56
C THR A 75 -1.72 -13.20 -41.91
N GLU A 76 -1.52 -12.08 -42.59
CA GLU A 76 -2.53 -11.43 -43.43
C GLU A 76 -2.90 -12.34 -44.59
N SER A 77 -4.18 -12.62 -44.75
CA SER A 77 -4.73 -13.18 -45.96
C SER A 77 -5.24 -12.06 -46.84
N ALA A 78 -4.51 -11.79 -47.92
CA ALA A 78 -4.96 -10.92 -48.99
C ALA A 78 -5.98 -11.66 -49.88
N SER A 79 -7.12 -11.04 -50.12
CA SER A 79 -7.99 -11.36 -51.24
C SER A 79 -8.10 -10.11 -52.11
N GLN A 80 -7.68 -10.28 -53.38
CA GLN A 80 -7.68 -9.28 -54.44
C GLN A 80 -9.09 -9.00 -54.94
N ALA A 81 -9.40 -7.71 -55.22
CA ALA A 81 -10.15 -7.31 -56.42
C ALA A 81 -10.01 -5.80 -56.65
N ALA A 82 -9.32 -5.50 -57.79
CA ALA A 82 -9.56 -4.45 -58.80
C ALA A 82 -9.75 -2.98 -58.43
N THR A 83 -8.77 -2.22 -58.90
CA THR A 83 -8.74 -0.76 -59.16
C THR A 83 -9.77 -0.30 -60.24
N PRO A 84 -10.14 1.03 -60.36
CA PRO A 84 -9.22 1.96 -60.99
C PRO A 84 -9.14 3.41 -60.43
N GLU A 85 -7.94 3.92 -60.59
CA GLU A 85 -7.48 5.30 -60.84
C GLU A 85 -8.38 6.54 -60.72
N SER A 86 -7.90 7.52 -59.97
CA SER A 86 -7.66 8.88 -60.44
C SER A 86 -6.83 9.71 -59.44
N GLN A 87 -5.63 10.11 -59.82
CA GLN A 87 -4.82 11.20 -59.30
C GLN A 87 -5.24 12.54 -59.98
N PRO A 88 -4.60 13.67 -59.67
CA PRO A 88 -4.36 14.40 -58.42
C PRO A 88 -4.68 15.91 -58.54
N ALA A 89 -4.56 16.67 -57.47
CA ALA A 89 -4.26 18.10 -57.58
C ALA A 89 -3.55 18.64 -56.34
N THR A 90 -2.33 18.96 -56.54
CA THR A 90 -1.49 19.87 -55.70
C THR A 90 -1.95 21.32 -55.90
N PRO A 91 -1.80 22.19 -54.94
CA PRO A 91 -1.43 23.58 -55.19
C PRO A 91 -0.13 23.95 -54.53
N ALA A 92 0.69 24.67 -55.30
CA ALA A 92 1.95 25.26 -55.00
C ALA A 92 1.80 26.62 -54.25
N PRO A 93 2.91 27.28 -53.90
CA PRO A 93 3.06 28.08 -52.71
C PRO A 93 2.85 29.57 -52.92
N VAL A 94 2.60 30.32 -51.82
CA VAL A 94 2.62 31.79 -51.83
C VAL A 94 3.66 32.29 -50.82
N GLU A 95 4.34 33.26 -51.35
CA GLU A 95 5.58 33.96 -51.02
C GLU A 95 5.63 34.69 -49.68
N LYS A 96 6.88 34.88 -49.27
CA LYS A 96 7.42 35.77 -48.25
C LYS A 96 7.08 37.25 -48.47
N ALA A 97 6.84 37.96 -47.37
CA ALA A 97 7.26 39.35 -47.25
C ALA A 97 7.61 39.67 -45.79
N ALA A 98 8.84 40.12 -45.59
CA ALA A 98 9.36 40.93 -44.50
C ALA A 98 10.11 42.10 -45.19
N PRO A 99 10.65 43.09 -44.47
CA PRO A 99 10.28 43.79 -43.27
C PRO A 99 10.28 45.35 -43.46
N ALA A 100 9.89 46.10 -42.46
CA ALA A 100 10.29 47.53 -42.38
C ALA A 100 10.52 47.97 -40.94
N SER A 101 11.68 48.45 -40.74
CA SER A 101 12.33 49.10 -39.61
C SER A 101 11.92 50.57 -39.44
N SER A 102 11.98 51.07 -38.21
CA SER A 102 12.46 52.39 -37.79
C SER A 102 12.44 52.48 -36.25
N GLU A 103 13.54 52.48 -35.55
CA GLU A 103 14.42 53.58 -35.09
C GLU A 103 13.63 54.78 -34.57
N SER A 104 13.79 55.20 -33.32
CA SER A 104 14.87 55.92 -32.67
C SER A 104 14.43 56.22 -31.20
N ALA A 105 15.27 56.02 -30.28
CA ALA A 105 16.39 56.79 -29.72
C ALA A 105 16.02 57.58 -28.45
N ALA A 106 16.76 57.24 -27.42
CA ALA A 106 17.47 58.05 -26.42
C ALA A 106 16.63 58.84 -25.40
N SER A 107 16.95 58.94 -24.18
CA SER A 107 18.15 58.86 -23.37
C SER A 107 17.80 59.26 -21.93
N SER A 108 18.53 58.71 -21.05
CA SER A 108 19.34 59.29 -19.95
C SER A 108 18.73 59.62 -18.59
N THR A 109 19.40 59.00 -17.66
CA THR A 109 20.01 59.55 -16.43
C THR A 109 19.10 59.78 -15.25
N ASP A 110 19.38 59.22 -14.15
CA ASP A 110 20.39 59.10 -13.17
C ASP A 110 19.85 59.29 -11.73
N GLN A 111 20.44 58.54 -10.85
CA GLN A 111 20.74 58.78 -9.44
C GLN A 111 19.68 58.76 -8.34
N ALA A 112 19.83 57.71 -7.57
CA ALA A 112 20.32 57.65 -6.18
C ALA A 112 19.63 58.51 -5.13
N SER A 113 19.13 57.88 -4.09
CA SER A 113 19.62 57.97 -2.69
C SER A 113 18.59 57.48 -1.70
N GLN A 114 19.00 56.57 -0.86
CA GLN A 114 18.54 56.41 0.53
C GLN A 114 19.21 57.51 1.39
N PRO A 115 18.89 57.70 2.72
CA PRO A 115 18.08 56.97 3.67
C PRO A 115 17.29 57.85 4.67
N SER A 116 16.67 57.21 5.60
CA SER A 116 16.61 57.51 7.07
C SER A 116 15.23 57.54 7.72
N THR A 117 15.09 56.62 8.62
CA THR A 117 14.68 56.68 10.05
C THR A 117 13.70 57.72 10.54
N ALA A 118 12.70 57.27 11.27
CA ALA A 118 12.32 57.61 12.67
C ALA A 118 10.82 57.35 12.87
N GLU A 119 10.51 56.43 13.72
CA GLU A 119 10.01 56.51 15.10
C GLU A 119 8.78 57.36 15.33
N ALA A 120 7.83 56.67 15.91
CA ALA A 120 7.11 56.96 17.14
C ALA A 120 5.64 57.33 17.09
N LYS A 121 4.92 56.58 17.87
CA LYS A 121 3.90 56.89 18.89
C LYS A 121 2.43 56.92 18.53
N GLU A 122 1.77 55.90 19.12
CA GLU A 122 0.63 55.93 20.07
C GLU A 122 -0.44 57.01 19.93
N ALA A 123 -1.66 56.55 19.89
CA ALA A 123 -2.75 56.83 20.85
C ALA A 123 -4.08 56.34 20.25
N SER A 124 -4.71 55.38 20.88
CA SER A 124 -5.72 55.43 21.93
C SER A 124 -7.05 56.02 21.50
N ALA A 125 -8.06 55.24 21.46
CA ALA A 125 -9.32 55.37 22.22
C ALA A 125 -10.48 54.64 21.55
N ALA A 126 -11.06 53.72 22.28
CA ALA A 126 -12.48 53.34 22.19
C ALA A 126 -13.30 54.46 22.89
N PRO A 127 -14.59 54.34 23.11
CA PRO A 127 -15.60 53.32 22.81
C PRO A 127 -17.01 53.90 22.39
N VAL A 128 -18.03 53.07 22.63
CA VAL A 128 -19.49 53.37 22.87
C VAL A 128 -20.40 52.80 21.78
N GLU A 129 -21.03 51.77 22.09
CA GLU A 129 -22.23 51.38 22.81
C GLU A 129 -23.55 51.47 22.02
N LYS A 130 -24.29 50.40 22.17
CA LYS A 130 -25.70 50.10 22.48
C LYS A 130 -26.60 49.90 21.27
N GLY A 131 -27.44 48.94 21.31
CA GLY A 131 -28.25 48.23 22.27
C GLY A 131 -29.02 47.11 21.59
N ALA A 132 -29.19 46.07 22.27
CA ALA A 132 -30.36 45.67 23.07
C ALA A 132 -31.60 45.35 22.20
N ALA A 133 -32.34 44.32 22.37
CA ALA A 133 -32.61 43.36 23.43
C ALA A 133 -33.55 42.25 22.87
N SER A 134 -33.45 41.12 23.47
CA SER A 134 -34.43 40.32 24.25
C SER A 134 -35.40 39.50 23.37
N SER A 135 -35.81 38.33 23.71
CA SER A 135 -36.04 37.59 24.95
C SER A 135 -36.30 36.13 24.59
N SER A 136 -35.70 35.18 25.29
CA SER A 136 -36.26 34.26 26.28
C SER A 136 -37.65 33.66 25.94
N GLU A 137 -37.74 32.33 25.95
CA GLU A 137 -38.36 31.62 27.07
C GLU A 137 -38.23 30.09 26.97
N GLN A 138 -37.91 29.53 28.09
CA GLN A 138 -38.01 28.11 28.44
C GLN A 138 -39.46 27.69 28.65
N ALA A 139 -39.77 26.43 28.37
CA ALA A 139 -40.68 25.59 29.21
C ALA A 139 -40.54 24.16 28.79
N SER A 140 -39.96 23.39 29.52
CA SER A 140 -40.15 22.28 30.46
C SER A 140 -41.47 21.48 30.29
N SER A 141 -41.18 20.13 30.21
CA SER A 141 -41.89 18.97 30.82
C SER A 141 -43.35 18.70 30.51
N SER A 142 -43.65 17.50 30.08
CA SER A 142 -44.18 16.47 30.96
C SER A 142 -44.47 15.17 30.21
N ALA A 143 -44.15 14.09 30.90
CA ALA A 143 -44.44 12.71 30.56
C ALA A 143 -45.95 12.44 30.68
N GLU A 144 -46.50 11.64 29.77
CA GLU A 144 -47.69 10.88 30.07
C GLU A 144 -47.63 9.49 29.45
N LYS A 145 -47.80 8.55 30.35
CA LYS A 145 -47.85 7.12 30.25
C LYS A 145 -49.28 6.71 29.95
N VAL A 146 -49.52 6.02 28.84
CA VAL A 146 -50.79 5.33 28.67
C VAL A 146 -50.53 3.86 28.29
N THR A 147 -51.09 3.05 29.14
CA THR A 147 -51.19 1.61 29.24
C THR A 147 -51.87 0.93 28.05
N GLN A 148 -51.42 -0.30 27.79
CA GLN A 148 -52.06 -1.32 26.97
C GLN A 148 -53.50 -1.66 27.49
N PRO A 149 -54.33 -2.29 26.62
CA PRO A 149 -54.86 -3.58 27.02
C PRO A 149 -54.72 -4.66 25.93
N SER A 150 -54.41 -5.82 26.43
CA SER A 150 -54.49 -7.13 25.82
C SER A 150 -55.94 -7.55 25.58
N THR A 151 -56.25 -8.17 24.44
CA THR A 151 -57.31 -9.17 24.36
C THR A 151 -56.92 -10.28 23.39
N THR A 152 -57.15 -11.46 23.87
CA THR A 152 -56.98 -12.81 23.36
C THR A 152 -58.07 -13.23 22.36
N GLU A 153 -57.71 -14.32 21.61
CA GLU A 153 -58.59 -15.30 20.93
C GLU A 153 -59.15 -14.92 19.55
N SER A 154 -59.14 -15.75 18.57
CA SER A 154 -59.21 -17.22 18.43
C SER A 154 -58.98 -17.63 16.97
N LYS A 155 -58.46 -18.81 16.80
CA LYS A 155 -58.30 -19.59 15.58
C LYS A 155 -59.64 -20.05 14.98
N PRO A 156 -59.80 -20.24 13.68
CA PRO A 156 -60.24 -21.53 13.18
C PRO A 156 -59.42 -22.11 12.02
N THR A 157 -59.45 -23.40 12.04
CA THR A 157 -58.83 -24.47 11.24
C THR A 157 -59.33 -24.54 9.79
N ALA A 158 -58.42 -24.88 8.94
CA ALA A 158 -58.29 -25.63 7.68
C ALA A 158 -59.53 -25.96 6.77
N PRO A 159 -59.32 -26.18 5.45
CA PRO A 159 -58.84 -27.51 5.00
C PRO A 159 -57.77 -27.49 3.88
N ALA A 160 -57.07 -28.60 3.83
CA ALA A 160 -56.04 -28.99 2.88
C ALA A 160 -56.62 -29.47 1.53
N SER A 161 -55.81 -29.25 0.47
CA SER A 161 -55.62 -30.17 -0.66
C SER A 161 -54.70 -29.55 -1.73
N PRO A 162 -54.08 -30.32 -2.65
CA PRO A 162 -52.77 -30.91 -2.49
C PRO A 162 -51.73 -30.27 -3.45
N SER A 163 -50.47 -30.35 -3.06
CA SER A 163 -49.28 -29.96 -3.83
C SER A 163 -49.05 -30.80 -5.07
N PRO A 164 -48.46 -30.25 -6.10
CA PRO A 164 -47.58 -31.03 -6.97
C PRO A 164 -46.15 -30.84 -6.50
N THR A 165 -45.52 -31.95 -6.21
CA THR A 165 -44.08 -32.13 -6.00
C THR A 165 -43.34 -31.66 -7.21
N VAL A 166 -42.58 -30.58 -7.07
CA VAL A 166 -41.47 -30.25 -7.96
C VAL A 166 -40.20 -30.52 -7.22
N GLU A 167 -39.50 -31.56 -7.63
CA GLU A 167 -38.15 -31.85 -7.16
C GLU A 167 -37.27 -30.64 -7.36
N SER A 168 -36.77 -30.07 -6.30
CA SER A 168 -35.64 -29.17 -6.31
C SER A 168 -34.36 -29.95 -6.63
N PRO A 169 -33.55 -29.51 -7.59
CA PRO A 169 -32.21 -30.06 -7.73
C PRO A 169 -31.42 -29.74 -6.46
N ALA A 170 -30.77 -30.77 -5.96
CA ALA A 170 -29.91 -30.74 -4.78
C ALA A 170 -28.97 -29.51 -4.83
N ALA A 171 -28.91 -28.80 -3.73
CA ALA A 171 -27.88 -27.81 -3.45
C ALA A 171 -26.53 -28.45 -3.72
N ALA A 172 -25.81 -27.92 -4.71
CA ALA A 172 -24.42 -28.26 -4.89
C ALA A 172 -23.70 -27.91 -3.59
N ASN A 173 -23.11 -28.90 -2.94
CA ASN A 173 -22.23 -28.75 -1.82
C ASN A 173 -21.21 -27.66 -2.17
N SER A 174 -21.27 -26.52 -1.48
CA SER A 174 -20.14 -25.63 -1.38
C SER A 174 -19.07 -26.42 -0.63
N GLU A 175 -18.13 -27.02 -1.35
CA GLU A 175 -16.94 -27.56 -0.72
C GLU A 175 -16.29 -26.38 0.04
N LYS A 176 -16.26 -26.53 1.36
CA LYS A 176 -15.42 -25.71 2.23
C LYS A 176 -14.03 -25.66 1.59
N PRO A 177 -13.41 -24.50 1.39
CA PRO A 177 -12.07 -24.42 0.84
C PRO A 177 -11.19 -25.41 1.60
N ALA A 178 -10.49 -26.30 0.89
CA ALA A 178 -9.51 -27.16 1.51
C ALA A 178 -8.57 -26.26 2.29
N ALA A 179 -8.30 -26.61 3.54
CA ALA A 179 -7.38 -25.87 4.40
C ALA A 179 -6.11 -25.59 3.57
N ASN A 180 -5.80 -24.31 3.40
CA ASN A 180 -4.64 -23.87 2.62
C ASN A 180 -3.38 -24.50 3.26
N PRO A 181 -2.66 -25.41 2.58
CA PRO A 181 -1.46 -25.99 3.15
C PRO A 181 -0.31 -24.98 3.30
N ASP A 182 -0.48 -23.80 2.72
CA ASP A 182 0.40 -22.63 2.87
C ASP A 182 -0.18 -21.57 3.83
N ALA A 183 -1.01 -21.95 4.80
CA ALA A 183 -1.20 -21.11 5.96
C ALA A 183 0.20 -20.73 6.44
N VAL A 184 0.53 -19.45 6.39
CA VAL A 184 1.83 -18.90 6.80
C VAL A 184 2.19 -19.63 8.09
N ALA A 185 3.18 -20.55 8.00
CA ALA A 185 3.66 -21.23 9.18
C ALA A 185 4.08 -20.11 10.13
N GLU A 186 3.45 -20.05 11.30
CA GLU A 186 3.86 -19.14 12.35
C GLU A 186 5.35 -19.43 12.58
N SER A 187 6.19 -18.60 12.00
CA SER A 187 7.59 -18.58 12.39
C SER A 187 7.60 -18.33 13.88
N PRO A 188 8.23 -19.18 14.71
CA PRO A 188 8.32 -18.92 16.12
C PRO A 188 9.22 -17.70 16.31
N THR A 189 8.64 -16.50 16.14
CA THR A 189 9.29 -15.27 16.51
C THR A 189 9.44 -15.29 18.01
N SER A 190 10.68 -15.28 18.48
CA SER A 190 10.90 -15.06 19.90
C SER A 190 10.17 -13.76 20.27
N ARG A 191 9.46 -13.73 21.40
CA ARG A 191 8.63 -12.58 21.82
C ARG A 191 9.40 -11.24 21.90
N ASP A 192 10.71 -11.27 21.80
CA ASP A 192 11.61 -10.10 21.86
C ASP A 192 12.60 -10.11 20.68
N ALA A 193 12.19 -10.52 19.49
CA ALA A 193 13.03 -10.43 18.30
C ALA A 193 13.33 -8.96 17.96
N LYS A 194 14.55 -8.68 17.52
CA LYS A 194 14.93 -7.35 17.07
C LYS A 194 14.17 -6.94 15.80
N PRO A 195 13.83 -5.66 15.64
CA PRO A 195 13.11 -5.18 14.48
C PRO A 195 13.80 -5.49 13.17
N SER A 196 13.03 -5.97 12.20
CA SER A 196 13.49 -6.17 10.83
C SER A 196 12.32 -6.17 9.85
N SER A 197 12.60 -5.87 8.59
CA SER A 197 11.60 -5.90 7.51
C SER A 197 11.40 -7.29 6.87
N ILE A 198 12.03 -8.33 7.38
CA ILE A 198 12.03 -9.64 6.71
C ILE A 198 10.64 -10.27 6.65
N SER A 199 9.82 -10.07 7.68
CA SER A 199 8.46 -10.61 7.77
C SER A 199 7.58 -10.19 6.59
N THR A 200 7.68 -8.95 6.13
CA THR A 200 6.92 -8.46 4.98
C THR A 200 7.37 -9.12 3.68
N ASN A 201 8.67 -9.33 3.52
CA ASN A 201 9.24 -10.05 2.38
C ASN A 201 8.84 -11.53 2.36
N GLU A 202 8.68 -12.16 3.54
CA GLU A 202 8.21 -13.55 3.67
C GLU A 202 6.74 -13.69 3.25
N ILE A 203 5.88 -12.74 3.57
CA ILE A 203 4.47 -12.73 3.16
C ILE A 203 4.35 -12.85 1.63
N ILE A 204 5.17 -12.10 0.89
CA ILE A 204 5.16 -12.05 -0.58
C ILE A 204 6.21 -12.94 -1.23
N LYS A 205 6.80 -13.88 -0.48
CA LYS A 205 7.74 -14.93 -0.97
C LYS A 205 9.01 -14.40 -1.65
N VAL A 206 9.48 -13.23 -1.26
CA VAL A 206 10.71 -12.62 -1.80
C VAL A 206 11.99 -13.42 -1.44
N PRO A 207 12.17 -13.97 -0.21
CA PRO A 207 13.37 -14.76 0.11
C PRO A 207 13.59 -15.95 -0.83
N GLN A 208 12.52 -16.59 -1.31
CA GLN A 208 12.61 -17.67 -2.29
C GLN A 208 13.14 -17.19 -3.64
N THR A 209 12.77 -15.96 -4.03
CA THR A 209 13.26 -15.30 -5.26
C THR A 209 14.74 -14.93 -5.12
N TRP A 210 15.16 -14.42 -3.98
CA TRP A 210 16.57 -14.14 -3.70
C TRP A 210 17.45 -15.40 -3.72
N SER A 211 16.93 -16.54 -3.26
CA SER A 211 17.66 -17.81 -3.29
C SER A 211 17.91 -18.30 -4.72
N GLN A 212 17.10 -17.87 -5.69
CA GLN A 212 17.28 -18.13 -7.12
C GLN A 212 18.23 -17.11 -7.79
N GLY A 213 18.73 -16.11 -7.05
CA GLY A 213 19.68 -15.13 -7.55
C GLY A 213 19.09 -13.78 -7.95
N TYR A 214 17.75 -13.63 -8.02
CA TYR A 214 17.10 -12.39 -8.41
C TYR A 214 16.97 -11.44 -7.23
N LYS A 215 17.69 -10.32 -7.27
CA LYS A 215 17.76 -9.29 -6.21
C LYS A 215 17.65 -7.87 -6.74
N GLY A 216 17.34 -7.70 -8.02
CA GLY A 216 17.25 -6.42 -8.70
C GLY A 216 18.56 -5.95 -9.33
N GLN A 217 19.50 -6.88 -9.57
CA GLN A 217 20.78 -6.52 -10.21
C GLN A 217 20.55 -5.91 -11.61
N GLY A 218 21.21 -4.78 -11.86
CA GLY A 218 21.07 -4.06 -13.12
C GLY A 218 19.70 -3.44 -13.35
N ARG A 219 18.84 -3.41 -12.33
CA ARG A 219 17.54 -2.72 -12.38
C ARG A 219 17.61 -1.36 -11.71
N VAL A 220 16.75 -0.46 -12.15
CA VAL A 220 16.61 0.88 -11.61
C VAL A 220 15.14 1.11 -11.24
N VAL A 221 14.88 1.44 -9.98
CA VAL A 221 13.55 1.83 -9.51
C VAL A 221 13.51 3.33 -9.30
N ALA A 222 12.58 4.01 -9.97
CA ALA A 222 12.30 5.40 -9.70
C ALA A 222 11.28 5.52 -8.56
N ILE A 223 11.56 6.34 -7.57
CA ILE A 223 10.70 6.65 -6.44
C ILE A 223 10.24 8.10 -6.58
N ILE A 224 8.96 8.31 -6.82
CA ILE A 224 8.32 9.62 -6.89
C ILE A 224 7.62 9.87 -5.56
N ASP A 225 8.23 10.69 -4.67
CA ASP A 225 7.80 10.81 -3.28
C ASP A 225 8.24 12.14 -2.62
N SER A 226 8.18 12.23 -1.27
CA SER A 226 8.36 13.45 -0.49
C SER A 226 9.81 13.85 -0.24
N GLY A 227 10.73 12.89 -0.05
CA GLY A 227 12.14 13.17 0.22
C GLY A 227 12.97 11.94 0.55
N LEU A 228 14.29 12.06 0.44
CA LEU A 228 15.24 10.97 0.65
C LEU A 228 16.48 11.46 1.41
N ASP A 229 16.87 10.77 2.46
CA ASP A 229 18.20 10.90 3.06
C ASP A 229 19.20 10.02 2.31
N VAL A 230 19.86 10.61 1.32
CA VAL A 230 20.78 9.90 0.41
C VAL A 230 22.00 9.30 1.10
N HIS A 231 22.27 9.68 2.36
CA HIS A 231 23.39 9.20 3.17
C HIS A 231 23.02 8.05 4.12
N HIS A 232 21.76 7.64 4.13
CA HIS A 232 21.30 6.55 4.99
C HIS A 232 22.04 5.23 4.70
N GLU A 233 22.41 4.50 5.76
CA GLU A 233 23.27 3.29 5.68
C GLU A 233 22.69 2.17 4.81
N VAL A 234 21.35 2.09 4.65
CA VAL A 234 20.71 1.07 3.79
C VAL A 234 20.83 1.36 2.29
N LEU A 235 21.28 2.57 1.92
CA LEU A 235 21.39 2.97 0.50
C LEU A 235 22.76 2.54 -0.08
N LYS A 236 22.92 1.23 -0.21
CA LYS A 236 24.15 0.59 -0.72
C LYS A 236 23.82 -0.48 -1.77
N ILE A 237 24.81 -0.76 -2.60
CA ILE A 237 24.83 -1.88 -3.52
C ILE A 237 25.98 -2.80 -3.13
N SER A 238 25.76 -4.13 -3.14
CA SER A 238 26.80 -5.09 -2.77
C SER A 238 27.79 -5.33 -3.90
N ASP A 239 27.31 -5.33 -5.16
CA ASP A 239 28.13 -5.55 -6.35
C ASP A 239 27.85 -4.45 -7.41
N PRO A 240 28.59 -3.33 -7.36
CA PRO A 240 28.44 -2.26 -8.33
C PRO A 240 28.74 -2.67 -9.79
N SER A 241 29.49 -3.75 -10.01
CA SER A 241 29.82 -4.23 -11.36
C SER A 241 28.59 -4.71 -12.15
N LYS A 242 27.52 -5.12 -11.42
CA LYS A 242 26.26 -5.54 -12.00
C LYS A 242 25.22 -4.41 -12.11
N ALA A 243 25.56 -3.23 -11.65
CA ALA A 243 24.69 -2.08 -11.69
C ALA A 243 24.51 -1.56 -13.13
N LYS A 244 23.33 -1.01 -13.42
CA LYS A 244 23.05 -0.37 -14.72
C LYS A 244 23.92 0.87 -14.93
N TYR A 245 23.97 1.72 -13.93
CA TYR A 245 24.82 2.90 -13.88
C TYR A 245 25.99 2.62 -12.95
N GLN A 246 27.18 2.36 -13.52
CA GLN A 246 28.37 2.04 -12.73
C GLN A 246 29.18 3.28 -12.34
N THR A 247 28.97 4.38 -13.03
CA THR A 247 29.68 5.66 -12.83
C THR A 247 28.76 6.84 -13.03
N GLU A 248 29.11 7.98 -12.43
CA GLU A 248 28.44 9.26 -12.66
C GLU A 248 28.48 9.67 -14.15
N ALA A 249 29.61 9.42 -14.85
CA ALA A 249 29.73 9.72 -16.27
C ALA A 249 28.67 8.97 -17.12
N ALA A 250 28.33 7.75 -16.78
CA ALA A 250 27.27 6.99 -17.46
C ALA A 250 25.88 7.62 -17.27
N LEU A 251 25.61 8.18 -16.08
CA LEU A 251 24.39 8.94 -15.85
C LEU A 251 24.37 10.24 -16.66
N GLU A 252 25.48 11.00 -16.64
CA GLU A 252 25.55 12.27 -17.36
C GLU A 252 25.41 12.10 -18.90
N GLU A 253 25.90 10.99 -19.44
CA GLU A 253 25.63 10.63 -20.83
C GLU A 253 24.12 10.37 -21.08
N ALA A 254 23.47 9.64 -20.19
CA ALA A 254 22.05 9.39 -20.27
C ALA A 254 21.22 10.68 -20.14
N LYS A 255 21.57 11.55 -19.20
CA LYS A 255 20.94 12.87 -19.02
C LYS A 255 21.09 13.72 -20.31
N LYS A 256 22.30 13.80 -20.85
CA LYS A 256 22.55 14.52 -22.10
C LYS A 256 21.71 13.99 -23.26
N LYS A 257 21.58 12.66 -23.38
CA LYS A 257 20.77 12.03 -24.42
C LYS A 257 19.28 12.33 -24.22
N ALA A 258 18.82 12.42 -22.95
CA ALA A 258 17.46 12.75 -22.58
C ALA A 258 17.14 14.26 -22.61
N GLY A 259 18.16 15.13 -22.77
CA GLY A 259 17.99 16.59 -22.71
C GLY A 259 17.72 17.09 -21.27
N ILE A 260 18.23 16.40 -20.26
CA ILE A 260 18.07 16.72 -18.85
C ILE A 260 19.36 17.34 -18.32
N ASP A 261 19.32 18.60 -17.87
CA ASP A 261 20.49 19.36 -17.39
C ASP A 261 20.49 19.59 -15.86
N TYR A 262 19.55 19.00 -15.13
CA TYR A 262 19.38 19.07 -13.68
C TYR A 262 19.40 17.67 -13.04
N GLY A 263 19.40 17.65 -11.69
CA GLY A 263 19.55 16.43 -10.91
C GLY A 263 20.96 15.86 -10.99
N LYS A 264 21.37 15.11 -10.00
CA LYS A 264 22.75 14.66 -9.89
C LYS A 264 22.88 13.25 -9.31
N TRP A 265 24.07 12.70 -9.50
CA TRP A 265 24.54 11.46 -8.88
C TRP A 265 24.89 11.68 -7.42
N TYR A 266 24.53 10.74 -6.56
CA TYR A 266 24.89 10.75 -5.13
C TYR A 266 25.84 9.60 -4.77
N ASN A 267 25.52 8.39 -5.20
CA ASN A 267 26.34 7.19 -4.99
C ASN A 267 25.86 6.07 -5.93
N ASN A 268 26.54 4.90 -5.88
CA ASN A 268 26.19 3.74 -6.72
C ASN A 268 24.78 3.19 -6.48
N LYS A 269 24.13 3.52 -5.37
CA LYS A 269 22.74 3.12 -5.07
C LYS A 269 21.75 4.18 -5.54
N VAL A 270 21.98 5.43 -5.18
CA VAL A 270 21.15 6.57 -5.57
C VAL A 270 21.85 7.26 -6.75
N VAL A 271 21.48 6.81 -7.95
CA VAL A 271 22.15 7.23 -9.18
C VAL A 271 21.65 8.55 -9.73
N TYR A 272 20.43 8.94 -9.35
CA TYR A 272 19.85 10.22 -9.73
C TYR A 272 18.90 10.70 -8.64
N ALA A 273 18.93 11.98 -8.30
CA ALA A 273 17.85 12.61 -7.55
C ALA A 273 17.72 14.08 -7.90
N TYR A 274 16.46 14.57 -7.84
CA TYR A 274 16.09 15.96 -8.08
C TYR A 274 14.79 16.32 -7.38
N ASN A 275 14.67 17.57 -6.95
CA ASN A 275 13.47 18.14 -6.33
C ASN A 275 12.66 18.89 -7.40
N TYR A 276 11.68 18.21 -7.98
CA TYR A 276 10.87 18.70 -9.10
C TYR A 276 9.89 19.80 -8.71
N ILE A 277 9.46 19.84 -7.44
CA ILE A 277 8.48 20.82 -6.99
C ILE A 277 9.11 22.18 -6.68
N ASP A 278 10.31 22.21 -6.11
CA ASP A 278 11.01 23.44 -5.79
C ASP A 278 12.07 23.81 -6.85
N GLY A 279 12.39 22.90 -7.79
CA GLY A 279 13.34 23.11 -8.87
C GLY A 279 14.80 23.19 -8.39
N ASP A 280 15.16 22.39 -7.38
CA ASP A 280 16.49 22.41 -6.76
C ASP A 280 17.01 21.00 -6.39
N ASP A 281 18.17 20.92 -5.75
CA ASP A 281 18.82 19.68 -5.32
C ASP A 281 18.56 19.35 -3.83
N ASN A 282 17.60 20.01 -3.17
CA ASN A 282 17.24 19.72 -1.79
C ASN A 282 16.34 18.48 -1.71
N ILE A 283 16.96 17.31 -1.63
CA ILE A 283 16.26 16.03 -1.68
C ILE A 283 15.72 15.61 -0.32
N LYS A 284 16.45 15.90 0.77
CA LYS A 284 16.03 15.52 2.12
C LYS A 284 14.95 16.47 2.65
N GLU A 285 13.90 15.91 3.23
CA GLU A 285 12.89 16.67 3.97
C GLU A 285 13.50 17.32 5.19
N LYS A 286 13.09 18.55 5.49
CA LYS A 286 13.52 19.27 6.71
C LYS A 286 12.73 18.87 7.95
N ASN A 287 11.56 18.29 7.76
CA ASN A 287 10.73 17.79 8.85
C ASN A 287 11.01 16.31 9.13
N SER A 288 10.42 15.76 10.18
CA SER A 288 10.57 14.37 10.60
C SER A 288 9.68 13.38 9.82
N TYR A 289 9.11 13.80 8.69
CA TYR A 289 8.08 12.99 8.02
C TYR A 289 8.63 11.71 7.38
N SER A 290 9.82 11.73 6.81
CA SER A 290 10.59 10.56 6.33
C SER A 290 9.84 9.58 5.39
N HIS A 291 8.73 9.99 4.74
CA HIS A 291 7.88 9.07 3.99
C HIS A 291 8.63 8.47 2.79
N GLY A 292 9.26 9.28 1.95
CA GLY A 292 10.01 8.81 0.79
C GLY A 292 11.24 7.96 1.17
N MET A 293 11.88 8.26 2.32
CA MET A 293 12.96 7.43 2.86
C MET A 293 12.43 6.04 3.27
N HIS A 294 11.27 5.99 3.93
CA HIS A 294 10.63 4.75 4.35
C HIS A 294 10.24 3.87 3.14
N VAL A 295 9.62 4.47 2.13
CA VAL A 295 9.26 3.84 0.86
C VAL A 295 10.49 3.29 0.13
N THR A 296 11.58 4.08 0.06
CA THR A 296 12.84 3.65 -0.57
C THR A 296 13.46 2.45 0.15
N GLY A 297 13.41 2.43 1.48
CA GLY A 297 13.87 1.30 2.29
C GLY A 297 13.13 0.00 1.99
N ILE A 298 11.79 0.05 1.86
CA ILE A 298 10.96 -1.10 1.49
C ILE A 298 11.30 -1.61 0.10
N THR A 299 11.48 -0.71 -0.87
CA THR A 299 11.76 -1.13 -2.25
C THR A 299 13.15 -1.70 -2.40
N ALA A 300 14.18 -1.00 -1.88
CA ALA A 300 15.55 -1.22 -2.31
C ALA A 300 16.60 -1.12 -1.17
N GLY A 301 16.18 -1.09 0.10
CA GLY A 301 17.11 -1.07 1.23
C GLY A 301 18.07 -2.26 1.21
N ASN A 302 19.37 -2.01 1.47
CA ASN A 302 20.39 -3.06 1.54
C ASN A 302 21.31 -2.78 2.72
N PRO A 303 21.08 -3.39 3.90
CA PRO A 303 21.77 -3.04 5.13
C PRO A 303 23.23 -3.48 5.17
N ASN A 304 23.66 -4.33 4.22
CA ASN A 304 25.02 -4.86 4.16
C ASN A 304 25.50 -5.53 5.49
N LYS A 305 24.58 -5.91 6.37
CA LYS A 305 24.84 -6.57 7.65
C LYS A 305 24.51 -8.06 7.52
N LYS A 306 25.39 -8.88 8.09
CA LYS A 306 25.27 -10.35 8.04
C LYS A 306 24.57 -10.95 9.26
N ALA A 307 24.26 -10.15 10.28
CA ALA A 307 23.75 -10.67 11.54
C ALA A 307 22.22 -10.73 11.53
N PRO A 308 21.61 -11.89 11.67
CA PRO A 308 20.15 -12.04 11.68
C PRO A 308 19.48 -11.43 12.91
N ASN A 309 20.25 -11.04 13.93
CA ASN A 309 19.74 -10.49 15.19
C ASN A 309 19.93 -8.98 15.36
N ASP A 310 20.42 -8.27 14.36
CA ASP A 310 20.55 -6.82 14.41
C ASP A 310 19.32 -6.15 13.78
N GLU A 311 18.99 -4.95 14.26
CA GLU A 311 17.98 -4.09 13.64
C GLU A 311 18.39 -3.79 12.20
N TYR A 312 17.55 -4.19 11.21
CA TYR A 312 17.89 -4.02 9.80
C TYR A 312 16.66 -3.96 8.89
N VAL A 313 16.84 -3.35 7.74
CA VAL A 313 15.85 -3.25 6.67
C VAL A 313 16.41 -3.87 5.39
N TYR A 314 15.76 -4.93 4.93
CA TYR A 314 15.95 -5.46 3.58
C TYR A 314 14.80 -5.02 2.70
N GLY A 315 15.09 -4.29 1.64
CA GLY A 315 14.15 -4.01 0.57
C GLY A 315 13.90 -5.25 -0.28
N VAL A 316 12.81 -5.24 -1.03
CA VAL A 316 12.42 -6.33 -1.93
C VAL A 316 13.47 -6.56 -3.02
N ALA A 317 13.99 -5.48 -3.60
CA ALA A 317 15.03 -5.49 -4.63
C ALA A 317 16.33 -4.81 -4.13
N PRO A 318 17.07 -5.44 -3.18
CA PRO A 318 18.16 -4.79 -2.46
C PRO A 318 19.34 -4.38 -3.37
N GLU A 319 19.51 -5.02 -4.51
CA GLU A 319 20.57 -4.71 -5.48
C GLU A 319 20.12 -3.78 -6.62
N ALA A 320 18.84 -3.35 -6.63
CA ALA A 320 18.37 -2.34 -7.57
C ALA A 320 18.93 -0.96 -7.22
N GLN A 321 19.22 -0.16 -8.24
CA GLN A 321 19.55 1.25 -8.11
C GLN A 321 18.29 2.10 -7.96
N VAL A 322 18.43 3.27 -7.39
CA VAL A 322 17.33 4.20 -7.11
C VAL A 322 17.52 5.50 -7.89
N MET A 323 16.47 5.96 -8.55
CA MET A 323 16.26 7.34 -8.98
C MET A 323 15.22 7.96 -8.07
N PHE A 324 15.50 9.10 -7.44
CA PHE A 324 14.56 9.74 -6.54
C PHE A 324 14.06 11.07 -7.09
N MET A 325 12.76 11.16 -7.28
CA MET A 325 12.05 12.32 -7.79
C MET A 325 11.22 12.93 -6.66
N ARG A 326 11.74 13.98 -6.01
CA ARG A 326 11.01 14.67 -4.98
C ARG A 326 9.93 15.55 -5.60
N VAL A 327 8.65 15.30 -5.20
CA VAL A 327 7.48 16.00 -5.76
C VAL A 327 6.63 16.70 -4.70
N PHE A 328 7.03 16.64 -3.42
CA PHE A 328 6.42 17.38 -2.30
C PHE A 328 7.43 18.32 -1.66
N SER A 329 7.00 19.55 -1.43
CA SER A 329 7.81 20.59 -0.80
C SER A 329 7.69 20.55 0.73
N ASP A 330 8.71 21.05 1.43
CA ASP A 330 8.61 21.33 2.88
C ASP A 330 7.59 22.45 3.20
N ARG A 331 7.15 23.20 2.18
CA ARG A 331 6.24 24.34 2.32
C ARG A 331 4.79 23.99 2.03
N GLN A 332 4.57 22.98 1.16
CA GLN A 332 3.23 22.57 0.76
C GLN A 332 3.16 21.06 0.61
N ARG A 333 2.07 20.47 1.16
CA ARG A 333 1.85 19.01 1.18
C ARG A 333 1.18 18.47 -0.08
N THR A 334 0.85 19.34 -1.04
CA THR A 334 0.21 18.97 -2.29
C THR A 334 1.17 19.16 -3.45
N THR A 335 0.94 18.44 -4.51
CA THR A 335 1.69 18.52 -5.77
C THR A 335 0.70 18.61 -6.93
N SER A 336 1.16 18.55 -8.19
CA SER A 336 0.31 18.68 -9.36
C SER A 336 0.66 17.65 -10.43
N ASP A 337 -0.29 17.41 -11.34
CA ASP A 337 -0.10 16.53 -12.49
C ASP A 337 1.13 16.92 -13.32
N ALA A 338 1.36 18.21 -13.52
CA ALA A 338 2.52 18.69 -14.31
C ALA A 338 3.86 18.21 -13.71
N ILE A 339 3.96 18.22 -12.37
CA ILE A 339 5.13 17.74 -11.64
C ILE A 339 5.24 16.22 -11.75
N TYR A 340 4.14 15.49 -11.58
CA TYR A 340 4.12 14.03 -11.75
C TYR A 340 4.54 13.61 -13.16
N ILE A 341 3.93 14.24 -14.18
CA ILE A 341 4.24 13.95 -15.59
C ILE A 341 5.71 14.14 -15.87
N LYS A 342 6.28 15.28 -15.42
CA LYS A 342 7.71 15.56 -15.62
C LYS A 342 8.59 14.51 -14.94
N ALA A 343 8.28 14.12 -13.71
CA ALA A 343 9.00 13.10 -12.96
C ALA A 343 8.92 11.72 -13.65
N ILE A 344 7.73 11.34 -14.14
CA ILE A 344 7.52 10.08 -14.88
C ILE A 344 8.31 10.08 -16.18
N ASP A 345 8.18 11.13 -16.99
CA ASP A 345 8.86 11.21 -18.30
C ASP A 345 10.39 11.20 -18.13
N ASP A 346 10.93 11.89 -17.14
CA ASP A 346 12.37 11.88 -16.85
C ASP A 346 12.85 10.52 -16.33
N ALA A 347 12.10 9.87 -15.45
CA ALA A 347 12.41 8.52 -15.00
C ALA A 347 12.49 7.53 -16.17
N VAL A 348 11.54 7.62 -17.11
CA VAL A 348 11.53 6.81 -18.34
C VAL A 348 12.71 7.15 -19.24
N ALA A 349 12.98 8.42 -19.46
CA ALA A 349 14.07 8.88 -20.32
C ALA A 349 15.46 8.49 -19.77
N LEU A 350 15.61 8.50 -18.45
CA LEU A 350 16.78 8.02 -17.73
C LEU A 350 16.79 6.50 -17.55
N GLY A 351 15.80 5.77 -18.10
CA GLY A 351 15.80 4.33 -18.16
C GLY A 351 15.48 3.63 -16.84
N ALA A 352 14.57 4.14 -16.05
CA ALA A 352 13.97 3.39 -14.96
C ALA A 352 13.31 2.10 -15.48
N ASP A 353 13.32 1.06 -14.67
CA ASP A 353 12.65 -0.21 -14.96
C ASP A 353 11.26 -0.25 -14.39
N THR A 354 11.06 0.35 -13.20
CA THR A 354 9.79 0.50 -12.51
C THR A 354 9.69 1.88 -11.87
N ILE A 355 8.48 2.38 -11.69
CA ILE A 355 8.20 3.64 -10.99
C ILE A 355 7.27 3.34 -9.83
N ASN A 356 7.66 3.77 -8.62
CA ASN A 356 6.82 3.75 -7.43
C ASN A 356 6.19 5.12 -7.20
N MET A 357 4.87 5.15 -7.03
CA MET A 357 4.11 6.35 -6.66
C MET A 357 3.28 6.04 -5.41
N SER A 358 3.86 6.22 -4.23
CA SER A 358 3.18 6.05 -2.94
C SER A 358 2.38 7.29 -2.58
N LEU A 359 1.52 7.72 -3.48
CA LEU A 359 0.79 8.98 -3.44
C LEU A 359 -0.52 8.88 -4.23
N GLY A 360 -1.40 9.85 -4.04
CA GLY A 360 -2.67 9.94 -4.75
C GLY A 360 -3.66 10.85 -4.04
N SER A 361 -4.82 11.03 -4.63
CA SER A 361 -5.99 11.65 -4.03
C SER A 361 -6.99 10.60 -3.57
N ALA A 362 -7.85 10.94 -2.59
CA ALA A 362 -9.00 10.12 -2.23
C ALA A 362 -9.98 10.05 -3.41
N THR A 363 -10.61 8.92 -3.60
CA THR A 363 -11.59 8.63 -4.66
C THR A 363 -11.16 9.09 -6.05
N GLY A 364 -11.34 8.25 -7.02
CA GLY A 364 -11.03 8.61 -8.39
C GLY A 364 -11.72 7.68 -9.39
N SER A 365 -11.84 8.20 -10.61
CA SER A 365 -12.23 7.43 -11.77
C SER A 365 -11.16 7.53 -12.85
N THR A 366 -11.25 6.71 -13.88
CA THR A 366 -10.36 6.83 -15.02
C THR A 366 -10.52 8.17 -15.75
N VAL A 367 -11.71 8.76 -15.70
CA VAL A 367 -12.00 10.07 -16.32
C VAL A 367 -11.53 11.26 -15.48
N ASP A 368 -11.27 11.07 -14.20
CA ASP A 368 -10.76 12.13 -13.32
C ASP A 368 -9.24 12.31 -13.42
N VAL A 369 -8.55 11.30 -13.96
CA VAL A 369 -7.13 11.44 -14.27
C VAL A 369 -6.97 12.31 -15.50
N SER A 370 -6.16 13.36 -15.40
CA SER A 370 -5.93 14.22 -16.57
C SER A 370 -5.42 13.40 -17.76
N PRO A 371 -5.90 13.67 -18.98
CA PRO A 371 -5.44 12.95 -20.18
C PRO A 371 -3.92 12.98 -20.34
N SER A 372 -3.28 14.06 -19.88
CA SER A 372 -1.82 14.21 -19.95
C SER A 372 -1.10 13.27 -18.99
N LEU A 373 -1.63 13.08 -17.76
CA LEU A 373 -1.06 12.16 -16.78
C LEU A 373 -1.31 10.70 -17.21
N GLN A 374 -2.51 10.38 -17.69
CA GLN A 374 -2.79 9.07 -18.25
C GLN A 374 -1.83 8.77 -19.41
N ALA A 375 -1.62 9.72 -20.33
CA ALA A 375 -0.70 9.56 -21.43
C ALA A 375 0.77 9.38 -20.97
N ALA A 376 1.18 10.00 -19.84
CA ALA A 376 2.51 9.80 -19.28
C ALA A 376 2.69 8.36 -18.76
N ILE A 377 1.70 7.81 -18.06
CA ILE A 377 1.71 6.43 -17.59
C ILE A 377 1.73 5.44 -18.77
N GLU A 378 0.94 5.71 -19.82
CA GLU A 378 0.96 4.91 -21.05
C GLU A 378 2.29 4.99 -21.80
N ARG A 379 2.94 6.17 -21.85
CA ARG A 379 4.31 6.29 -22.40
C ARG A 379 5.31 5.47 -21.60
N ALA A 380 5.20 5.46 -20.27
CA ALA A 380 6.05 4.63 -19.42
C ALA A 380 5.87 3.15 -19.78
N ARG A 381 4.63 2.66 -19.84
CA ARG A 381 4.30 1.29 -20.28
C ARG A 381 4.88 0.97 -21.66
N ALA A 382 4.68 1.86 -22.65
CA ALA A 382 5.18 1.68 -24.01
C ALA A 382 6.71 1.57 -24.08
N LYS A 383 7.40 2.16 -23.09
CA LYS A 383 8.87 2.09 -22.92
C LYS A 383 9.33 0.95 -22.01
N GLY A 384 8.39 0.09 -21.58
CA GLY A 384 8.69 -1.08 -20.75
C GLY A 384 8.82 -0.76 -19.27
N VAL A 385 8.32 0.38 -18.83
CA VAL A 385 8.37 0.80 -17.42
C VAL A 385 7.02 0.55 -16.78
N SER A 386 7.00 -0.29 -15.74
CA SER A 386 5.80 -0.52 -14.94
C SER A 386 5.61 0.61 -13.94
N VAL A 387 4.40 1.18 -13.86
CA VAL A 387 4.05 2.23 -12.89
C VAL A 387 3.18 1.63 -11.81
N ILE A 388 3.65 1.66 -10.56
CA ILE A 388 3.01 1.05 -9.41
C ILE A 388 2.52 2.18 -8.48
N ILE A 389 1.23 2.16 -8.12
CA ILE A 389 0.57 3.29 -7.46
C ILE A 389 -0.28 2.80 -6.28
N ALA A 390 -0.27 3.56 -5.18
CA ALA A 390 -1.05 3.26 -3.99
C ALA A 390 -2.56 3.38 -4.26
N ALA A 391 -3.34 2.38 -3.79
CA ALA A 391 -4.79 2.38 -3.99
C ALA A 391 -5.53 3.45 -3.18
N GLY A 392 -4.93 3.94 -2.08
CA GLY A 392 -5.54 4.92 -1.17
C GLY A 392 -5.78 4.36 0.24
N ASN A 393 -6.03 5.27 1.18
CA ASN A 393 -6.18 4.94 2.60
C ASN A 393 -7.55 5.39 3.17
N ASP A 394 -8.57 5.46 2.32
CA ASP A 394 -9.87 6.03 2.66
C ASP A 394 -10.93 4.97 2.97
N ASN A 395 -10.52 3.69 3.02
CA ASN A 395 -11.42 2.56 3.28
C ASN A 395 -12.62 2.59 2.31
N THR A 396 -13.83 2.84 2.81
CA THR A 396 -15.09 2.84 2.03
C THR A 396 -15.80 4.18 2.01
N PHE A 397 -15.61 5.02 3.04
CA PHE A 397 -16.25 6.34 3.18
C PHE A 397 -15.36 7.33 3.93
N GLY A 398 -14.05 7.13 3.90
CA GLY A 398 -13.11 7.88 4.72
C GLY A 398 -12.82 7.20 6.06
N SER A 399 -12.07 7.88 6.91
CA SER A 399 -11.48 7.30 8.13
C SER A 399 -12.47 6.92 9.23
N GLU A 400 -13.73 7.32 9.13
CA GLU A 400 -14.74 7.10 10.18
C GLU A 400 -15.58 5.83 9.99
N TYR A 401 -15.54 5.21 8.80
CA TYR A 401 -16.36 4.06 8.45
C TYR A 401 -15.49 2.86 8.11
N SER A 402 -15.44 1.90 9.02
CA SER A 402 -14.64 0.68 8.83
C SER A 402 -15.31 -0.40 7.98
N LYS A 403 -16.64 -0.30 7.76
CA LYS A 403 -17.42 -1.28 7.00
C LYS A 403 -18.46 -0.59 6.13
N PRO A 404 -18.53 -0.93 4.82
CA PRO A 404 -19.52 -0.34 3.93
C PRO A 404 -20.92 -0.90 4.20
N LEU A 405 -21.91 -0.02 4.26
CA LEU A 405 -23.32 -0.40 4.37
C LEU A 405 -23.83 -1.03 3.07
N VAL A 406 -24.57 -2.13 3.19
CA VAL A 406 -25.22 -2.79 2.04
C VAL A 406 -26.24 -1.88 1.34
N GLU A 407 -26.86 -0.97 2.08
CA GLU A 407 -27.83 -0.01 1.56
C GLU A 407 -27.20 1.07 0.67
N ASN A 408 -25.88 1.29 0.80
CA ASN A 408 -25.13 2.22 -0.04
C ASN A 408 -24.01 1.47 -0.79
N PRO A 409 -24.30 0.86 -1.93
CA PRO A 409 -23.34 0.06 -2.67
C PRO A 409 -22.30 0.85 -3.47
N ASP A 410 -22.41 2.18 -3.51
CA ASP A 410 -21.51 3.06 -4.27
C ASP A 410 -20.42 3.62 -3.36
N TYR A 411 -19.37 2.83 -3.22
CA TYR A 411 -18.23 3.12 -2.35
C TYR A 411 -16.90 2.77 -3.06
N GLY A 412 -16.69 3.32 -4.22
CA GLY A 412 -15.39 3.23 -4.90
C GLY A 412 -14.47 4.32 -4.39
N LEU A 413 -13.51 3.99 -3.51
CA LEU A 413 -12.57 4.93 -2.91
C LEU A 413 -11.12 4.73 -3.35
N VAL A 414 -10.87 3.88 -4.35
CA VAL A 414 -9.55 3.80 -4.97
C VAL A 414 -9.21 5.15 -5.59
N GLY A 415 -8.06 5.69 -5.18
CA GLY A 415 -7.65 7.05 -5.51
C GLY A 415 -6.97 7.21 -6.87
N SER A 416 -7.05 8.40 -7.46
CA SER A 416 -6.26 8.77 -8.63
C SER A 416 -4.79 9.07 -8.22
N PRO A 417 -3.79 8.73 -9.07
CA PRO A 417 -3.91 8.16 -10.42
C PRO A 417 -3.86 6.63 -10.49
N SER A 418 -4.05 5.89 -9.38
CA SER A 418 -3.99 4.42 -9.41
C SER A 418 -5.16 3.78 -10.20
N THR A 419 -6.16 4.58 -10.55
CA THR A 419 -7.29 4.21 -11.41
C THR A 419 -6.92 4.00 -12.88
N VAL A 420 -5.74 4.44 -13.34
CA VAL A 420 -5.28 4.20 -14.71
C VAL A 420 -5.10 2.70 -14.96
N GLU A 421 -5.73 2.17 -16.03
CA GLU A 421 -5.80 0.73 -16.28
C GLU A 421 -4.41 0.08 -16.43
N SER A 422 -3.48 0.73 -17.11
CA SER A 422 -2.11 0.23 -17.34
C SER A 422 -1.22 0.30 -16.10
N SER A 423 -1.56 1.07 -15.06
CA SER A 423 -0.84 1.07 -13.79
C SER A 423 -1.13 -0.20 -12.98
N ILE A 424 -0.30 -0.49 -11.97
CA ILE A 424 -0.57 -1.51 -10.96
C ILE A 424 -1.01 -0.82 -9.68
N SER A 425 -2.29 -0.92 -9.34
CA SER A 425 -2.89 -0.36 -8.12
C SER A 425 -2.75 -1.35 -6.96
N VAL A 426 -2.25 -0.89 -5.81
CA VAL A 426 -1.85 -1.77 -4.71
C VAL A 426 -2.65 -1.51 -3.44
N ALA A 427 -3.40 -2.52 -2.99
CA ALA A 427 -4.08 -2.58 -1.70
C ALA A 427 -3.13 -3.06 -0.58
N SER A 428 -3.59 -2.95 0.66
CA SER A 428 -2.78 -3.23 1.86
C SER A 428 -3.29 -4.42 2.66
N VAL A 429 -2.34 -5.30 3.08
CA VAL A 429 -2.52 -6.33 4.10
C VAL A 429 -1.61 -6.04 5.29
N ASN A 430 -2.05 -6.38 6.50
CA ASN A 430 -1.27 -6.21 7.71
C ASN A 430 -0.09 -7.17 7.77
N ASN A 431 1.03 -6.68 8.29
CA ASN A 431 2.21 -7.49 8.58
C ASN A 431 1.89 -8.61 9.58
N THR A 432 2.73 -9.64 9.65
CA THR A 432 2.63 -10.71 10.64
C THR A 432 3.23 -10.31 12.00
N VAL A 433 4.06 -9.29 12.02
CA VAL A 433 4.66 -8.75 13.23
C VAL A 433 4.41 -7.25 13.36
N LEU A 434 4.32 -6.80 14.61
CA LEU A 434 4.24 -5.40 15.00
C LEU A 434 5.55 -5.04 15.73
N THR A 435 6.20 -3.98 15.28
CA THR A 435 7.38 -3.44 15.97
C THR A 435 6.95 -2.41 16.99
N GLU A 436 7.20 -2.69 18.26
CA GLU A 436 6.81 -1.83 19.39
C GLU A 436 8.03 -1.30 20.15
N GLU A 437 7.95 -0.06 20.60
CA GLU A 437 8.85 0.44 21.63
C GLU A 437 8.46 -0.14 22.99
N VAL A 438 9.47 -0.56 23.75
CA VAL A 438 9.26 -1.16 25.06
C VAL A 438 10.09 -0.48 26.15
N MET A 439 9.49 -0.34 27.32
CA MET A 439 10.21 -0.03 28.56
C MET A 439 10.56 -1.31 29.31
N GLU A 440 11.71 -1.33 29.95
CA GLU A 440 12.14 -2.40 30.85
C GLU A 440 11.54 -2.17 32.24
N VAL A 441 10.89 -3.20 32.79
CA VAL A 441 10.34 -3.18 34.16
C VAL A 441 11.28 -3.98 35.08
N ARG A 442 11.96 -3.29 35.95
CA ARG A 442 12.94 -3.89 36.90
C ARG A 442 12.28 -4.31 38.19
N GLY A 443 12.64 -5.47 38.68
CA GLY A 443 12.07 -6.08 39.89
C GLY A 443 10.84 -6.94 39.64
N LEU A 444 10.35 -7.00 38.40
CA LEU A 444 9.28 -7.89 38.00
C LEU A 444 9.83 -9.31 37.80
N GLU A 445 9.19 -10.31 38.42
CA GLU A 445 9.52 -11.70 38.11
C GLU A 445 9.14 -12.03 36.65
N LYS A 446 10.11 -12.60 35.94
CA LYS A 446 9.90 -12.96 34.54
C LYS A 446 8.91 -14.13 34.45
N ASN A 447 7.82 -13.90 33.76
CA ASN A 447 6.90 -14.93 33.37
C ASN A 447 6.42 -14.71 31.92
N ASP A 448 5.91 -15.76 31.28
CA ASP A 448 5.48 -15.69 29.87
C ASP A 448 4.36 -14.69 29.59
N LYS A 449 3.53 -14.39 30.60
CA LYS A 449 2.42 -13.45 30.45
C LYS A 449 2.89 -12.00 30.40
N LEU A 450 3.95 -11.67 31.16
CA LEU A 450 4.46 -10.31 31.28
C LEU A 450 5.69 -10.04 30.41
N LEU A 451 5.84 -10.78 29.31
CA LEU A 451 6.79 -10.52 28.23
C LEU A 451 8.22 -10.21 28.73
N ASN A 452 8.72 -11.02 29.64
CA ASN A 452 10.07 -10.89 30.20
C ASN A 452 10.39 -9.53 30.84
N GLY A 453 9.38 -8.75 31.25
CA GLY A 453 9.54 -7.43 31.84
C GLY A 453 9.70 -6.31 30.80
N HIS A 454 9.41 -6.56 29.53
CA HIS A 454 9.40 -5.55 28.48
C HIS A 454 7.96 -5.17 28.17
N PHE A 455 7.53 -3.98 28.58
CA PHE A 455 6.18 -3.48 28.39
C PHE A 455 6.13 -2.49 27.23
N SER A 456 5.30 -2.76 26.22
CA SER A 456 5.11 -1.82 25.12
C SER A 456 4.39 -0.56 25.57
N TYR A 457 4.78 0.57 24.98
CA TYR A 457 4.17 1.86 25.22
C TYR A 457 4.04 2.68 23.92
N SER A 458 3.11 3.61 23.93
CA SER A 458 3.01 4.64 22.90
C SER A 458 3.23 6.00 23.53
N MET A 459 4.16 6.78 22.99
CA MET A 459 4.36 8.16 23.45
C MET A 459 3.11 9.00 23.18
N GLY A 460 2.77 9.86 24.12
CA GLY A 460 1.80 10.93 23.89
C GLY A 460 2.39 12.01 22.98
N GLU A 461 1.54 12.92 22.51
CA GLU A 461 1.97 14.12 21.77
C GLU A 461 2.71 15.09 22.71
N THR A 462 3.90 14.73 23.14
CA THR A 462 4.70 15.51 24.11
C THR A 462 5.95 16.09 23.46
N ASN A 463 6.42 17.22 23.98
CA ASN A 463 7.69 17.85 23.59
C ASN A 463 8.87 17.35 24.43
N ALA A 464 8.61 16.55 25.46
CA ALA A 464 9.61 15.99 26.36
C ALA A 464 9.76 14.48 26.13
N THR A 465 10.94 13.94 26.36
CA THR A 465 11.25 12.53 26.26
C THR A 465 11.72 11.97 27.60
N PHE A 466 11.51 10.69 27.84
CA PHE A 466 12.11 10.02 28.99
C PHE A 466 13.62 9.97 28.82
N GLU A 467 14.37 10.24 29.89
CA GLU A 467 15.83 10.14 29.89
C GLU A 467 16.25 8.69 29.68
N LYS A 468 17.01 8.43 28.60
CA LYS A 468 17.47 7.09 28.25
C LYS A 468 18.31 6.45 29.33
N GLY A 469 17.93 5.27 29.79
CA GLY A 469 18.64 4.50 30.82
C GLY A 469 18.37 4.92 32.24
N LYS A 470 17.61 5.98 32.47
CA LYS A 470 17.21 6.42 33.80
C LYS A 470 16.16 5.49 34.39
N GLU A 471 16.36 5.10 35.67
CA GLU A 471 15.35 4.39 36.44
C GLU A 471 14.35 5.38 37.02
N TYR A 472 13.08 5.16 36.70
CA TYR A 472 11.96 5.92 37.25
C TYR A 472 11.20 5.07 38.25
N GLU A 473 10.97 5.62 39.42
CA GLU A 473 9.93 5.19 40.36
C GLU A 473 8.59 5.75 39.88
N TYR A 474 7.49 5.11 40.24
CA TYR A 474 6.17 5.61 39.94
C TYR A 474 5.23 5.50 41.14
N VAL A 475 4.18 6.29 41.13
CA VAL A 475 3.11 6.26 42.13
C VAL A 475 1.77 6.04 41.43
N HIS A 476 1.03 5.00 41.83
CA HIS A 476 -0.32 4.75 41.30
C HIS A 476 -1.30 5.73 41.94
N VAL A 477 -1.98 6.54 41.11
CA VAL A 477 -2.90 7.60 41.51
C VAL A 477 -4.29 7.41 40.92
N GLY A 478 -4.78 6.18 40.84
CA GLY A 478 -6.14 5.87 40.42
C GLY A 478 -6.51 6.51 39.07
N LEU A 479 -7.60 7.26 39.04
CA LEU A 479 -8.06 7.99 37.85
C LEU A 479 -7.34 9.34 37.63
N GLY A 480 -6.47 9.77 38.56
CA GLY A 480 -5.77 11.05 38.48
C GLY A 480 -6.64 12.23 38.83
N ARG A 481 -7.64 12.05 39.70
CA ARG A 481 -8.41 13.13 40.32
C ARG A 481 -7.55 13.84 41.36
N GLU A 482 -7.92 15.06 41.73
CA GLU A 482 -7.23 15.82 42.76
C GLU A 482 -7.11 15.03 44.08
N GLU A 483 -8.19 14.38 44.51
CA GLU A 483 -8.23 13.55 45.70
C GLU A 483 -7.35 12.28 45.61
N ASP A 484 -7.10 11.77 44.40
CA ASP A 484 -6.28 10.58 44.20
C ASP A 484 -4.79 10.80 44.49
N PHE A 485 -4.35 12.05 44.59
CA PHE A 485 -2.98 12.43 44.93
C PHE A 485 -2.77 12.68 46.46
N ALA A 486 -3.85 12.75 47.22
CA ALA A 486 -3.75 13.07 48.66
C ALA A 486 -2.85 12.09 49.39
N GLY A 487 -1.85 12.67 50.15
CA GLY A 487 -0.88 11.89 50.91
C GLY A 487 0.19 11.14 50.11
N LYS A 488 0.27 11.36 48.78
CA LYS A 488 1.25 10.72 47.90
C LYS A 488 2.35 11.69 47.50
N ASP A 489 3.60 11.26 47.58
CA ASP A 489 4.77 12.01 47.13
C ASP A 489 5.17 11.58 45.71
N LEU A 490 4.93 12.45 44.72
CA LEU A 490 5.30 12.27 43.33
C LEU A 490 6.59 13.01 42.96
N THR A 491 7.25 13.66 43.90
CA THR A 491 8.48 14.42 43.60
C THR A 491 9.52 13.55 42.91
N GLY A 492 9.88 13.88 41.69
CA GLY A 492 10.86 13.14 40.90
C GLY A 492 10.38 11.76 40.37
N LYS A 493 9.12 11.42 40.54
CA LYS A 493 8.53 10.12 40.13
C LYS A 493 7.56 10.30 38.97
N LEU A 494 7.18 9.19 38.34
CA LEU A 494 6.11 9.15 37.36
C LEU A 494 4.76 8.95 38.06
N ALA A 495 3.71 9.53 37.51
CA ALA A 495 2.34 9.20 37.89
C ALA A 495 1.84 8.02 37.06
N LEU A 496 1.41 6.91 37.67
CA LEU A 496 0.72 5.81 37.01
C LEU A 496 -0.79 6.04 37.15
N ILE A 497 -1.49 6.27 36.03
CA ILE A 497 -2.88 6.76 36.03
C ILE A 497 -3.76 5.86 35.17
N GLN A 498 -4.93 5.49 35.62
CA GLN A 498 -5.92 4.75 34.85
C GLN A 498 -6.68 5.70 33.89
N ARG A 499 -6.88 5.25 32.65
CA ARG A 499 -7.78 5.93 31.68
C ARG A 499 -9.22 5.93 32.23
N GLY A 500 -9.97 6.99 31.90
CA GLY A 500 -11.40 7.15 32.23
C GLY A 500 -11.70 8.50 32.89
N SER A 501 -12.93 8.94 32.79
CA SER A 501 -13.52 10.16 33.38
C SER A 501 -12.93 11.49 32.95
N PHE A 502 -11.60 11.63 32.81
CA PHE A 502 -10.90 12.86 32.46
C PHE A 502 -10.13 12.72 31.16
N THR A 503 -9.84 13.84 30.51
CA THR A 503 -8.96 13.89 29.36
C THR A 503 -7.53 13.51 29.72
N PHE A 504 -6.75 13.05 28.76
CA PHE A 504 -5.34 12.75 28.98
C PHE A 504 -4.57 13.98 29.45
N ALA A 505 -4.86 15.15 28.86
CA ALA A 505 -4.23 16.41 29.23
C ALA A 505 -4.52 16.79 30.71
N GLU A 506 -5.76 16.64 31.16
CA GLU A 506 -6.10 16.91 32.59
C GLU A 506 -5.36 15.99 33.54
N LYS A 507 -5.32 14.67 33.24
CA LYS A 507 -4.58 13.70 34.05
C LYS A 507 -3.11 14.05 34.19
N VAL A 508 -2.47 14.45 33.07
CA VAL A 508 -1.05 14.83 33.08
C VAL A 508 -0.82 16.16 33.81
N ARG A 509 -1.71 17.14 33.63
CA ARG A 509 -1.64 18.41 34.39
C ARG A 509 -1.76 18.19 35.89
N ASN A 510 -2.72 17.37 36.34
CA ASN A 510 -2.87 17.03 37.75
C ASN A 510 -1.61 16.34 38.31
N ALA A 511 -0.99 15.46 37.53
CA ALA A 511 0.27 14.82 37.90
C ALA A 511 1.42 15.88 38.05
N ILE A 512 1.53 16.80 37.08
CA ILE A 512 2.53 17.89 37.12
C ILE A 512 2.34 18.76 38.36
N SER A 513 1.11 19.18 38.70
CA SER A 513 0.80 20.03 39.86
C SER A 513 1.17 19.36 41.16
N HIS A 514 1.27 18.02 41.22
CA HIS A 514 1.70 17.23 42.38
C HIS A 514 3.18 16.78 42.30
N GLY A 515 3.99 17.38 41.42
CA GLY A 515 5.44 17.18 41.35
C GLY A 515 5.90 15.98 40.53
N ALA A 516 5.01 15.32 39.76
CA ALA A 516 5.43 14.26 38.88
C ALA A 516 6.30 14.77 37.72
N VAL A 517 7.34 14.02 37.37
CA VAL A 517 8.27 14.34 36.29
C VAL A 517 7.84 13.71 34.95
N GLY A 518 6.72 13.00 34.93
CA GLY A 518 6.11 12.37 33.79
C GLY A 518 4.92 11.52 34.15
N ALA A 519 4.23 10.92 33.15
CA ALA A 519 3.06 10.11 33.38
C ALA A 519 3.06 8.83 32.52
N LEU A 520 2.61 7.74 33.14
CA LEU A 520 2.20 6.51 32.47
C LEU A 520 0.69 6.40 32.61
N ILE A 521 -0.05 6.45 31.49
CA ILE A 521 -1.49 6.27 31.50
C ILE A 521 -1.80 4.88 30.93
N TYR A 522 -2.54 4.06 31.69
CA TYR A 522 -2.90 2.73 31.25
C TYR A 522 -4.38 2.63 30.87
N ASN A 523 -4.67 1.75 29.92
CA ASN A 523 -6.02 1.55 29.43
C ASN A 523 -6.93 0.92 30.51
N ASN A 524 -8.21 1.24 30.49
CA ASN A 524 -9.24 0.66 31.35
C ASN A 524 -9.99 -0.49 30.66
N VAL A 525 -9.76 -0.72 29.38
CA VAL A 525 -10.31 -1.81 28.60
C VAL A 525 -9.18 -2.52 27.84
N ASP A 526 -9.41 -3.76 27.45
CA ASP A 526 -8.47 -4.48 26.59
C ASP A 526 -8.43 -3.83 25.19
N GLY A 527 -7.28 -3.80 24.56
CA GLY A 527 -7.11 -3.20 23.23
C GLY A 527 -5.71 -2.63 23.01
N ALA A 528 -5.48 -2.11 21.82
CA ALA A 528 -4.21 -1.51 21.42
C ALA A 528 -3.89 -0.23 22.22
N ASN A 529 -2.61 0.09 22.27
CA ASN A 529 -2.16 1.38 22.82
C ASN A 529 -2.72 2.54 21.99
N LEU A 530 -3.06 3.63 22.66
CA LEU A 530 -3.61 4.84 22.06
C LEU A 530 -2.56 5.94 22.00
N THR A 531 -2.67 6.80 20.99
CA THR A 531 -1.96 8.08 20.96
C THR A 531 -2.74 9.09 21.81
N MET A 532 -2.06 9.73 22.75
CA MET A 532 -2.66 10.69 23.68
C MET A 532 -2.51 12.11 23.14
N SER A 533 -3.63 12.78 22.86
CA SER A 533 -3.63 14.22 22.59
C SER A 533 -3.43 15.01 23.90
N LEU A 534 -2.43 15.87 23.90
CA LEU A 534 -2.02 16.67 25.05
C LEU A 534 -2.03 18.17 24.70
N ASP A 535 -2.24 19.03 25.69
CA ASP A 535 -2.18 20.47 25.54
C ASP A 535 -0.77 21.04 25.87
N SER A 536 -0.60 22.37 25.77
CA SER A 536 0.69 23.01 25.96
C SER A 536 1.33 22.77 27.33
N GLU A 537 0.53 22.63 28.39
CA GLU A 537 1.02 22.39 29.74
C GLU A 537 1.41 20.93 29.94
N SER A 538 0.54 20.01 29.52
CA SER A 538 0.77 18.57 29.63
C SER A 538 1.91 18.07 28.71
N LYS A 539 2.22 18.78 27.61
CA LYS A 539 3.36 18.48 26.74
C LYS A 539 4.74 18.76 27.35
N LYS A 540 4.81 19.41 28.51
CA LYS A 540 6.09 19.78 29.19
C LYS A 540 6.82 18.59 29.81
N VAL A 541 6.12 17.51 30.10
CA VAL A 541 6.70 16.29 30.67
C VAL A 541 6.50 15.10 29.75
N PRO A 542 7.41 14.10 29.78
CA PRO A 542 7.21 12.87 29.02
C PRO A 542 6.00 12.11 29.55
N SER A 543 5.18 11.64 28.61
CA SER A 543 3.98 10.87 28.96
C SER A 543 3.79 9.75 27.95
N ALA A 544 3.47 8.55 28.44
CA ALA A 544 3.26 7.38 27.62
C ALA A 544 1.97 6.65 28.00
N PHE A 545 1.38 5.98 27.00
CA PHE A 545 0.21 5.14 27.15
C PHE A 545 0.62 3.67 27.11
N ILE A 546 0.05 2.84 27.97
CA ILE A 546 0.30 1.40 28.06
C ILE A 546 -1.02 0.62 28.11
N SER A 547 -0.96 -0.67 27.82
CA SER A 547 -2.13 -1.55 27.89
C SER A 547 -2.70 -1.65 29.31
N LYS A 548 -3.95 -2.09 29.42
CA LYS A 548 -4.60 -2.39 30.68
C LYS A 548 -3.79 -3.41 31.49
N GLU A 549 -3.42 -4.53 30.87
CA GLU A 549 -2.64 -5.59 31.51
C GLU A 549 -1.35 -5.10 32.13
N TYR A 550 -0.58 -4.27 31.41
CA TYR A 550 0.68 -3.72 31.91
C TYR A 550 0.47 -2.70 33.03
N GLY A 551 -0.59 -1.88 32.91
CA GLY A 551 -0.93 -0.91 33.94
C GLY A 551 -1.37 -1.57 35.24
N GLU A 552 -2.19 -2.60 35.18
CA GLU A 552 -2.62 -3.39 36.33
C GLU A 552 -1.45 -4.13 36.97
N ALA A 553 -0.53 -4.68 36.18
CA ALA A 553 0.69 -5.31 36.68
C ALA A 553 1.59 -4.30 37.43
N LEU A 554 1.77 -3.08 36.90
CA LEU A 554 2.49 -2.04 37.59
C LEU A 554 1.78 -1.57 38.86
N ALA A 555 0.45 -1.42 38.83
CA ALA A 555 -0.34 -0.98 39.98
C ALA A 555 -0.34 -2.00 41.13
N ALA A 556 -0.15 -3.28 40.84
CA ALA A 556 -0.12 -4.37 41.81
C ALA A 556 1.26 -4.52 42.51
N GLY A 557 2.32 -3.87 42.01
CA GLY A 557 3.67 -4.05 42.50
C GLY A 557 4.42 -2.72 42.73
N ASN A 558 5.65 -2.84 43.19
CA ASN A 558 6.54 -1.69 43.42
C ASN A 558 7.81 -1.93 42.57
N TYR A 559 7.76 -1.56 41.34
CA TYR A 559 8.82 -1.78 40.33
C TYR A 559 9.47 -0.46 39.96
N LYS A 560 10.52 -0.54 39.14
CA LYS A 560 11.10 0.63 38.45
C LYS A 560 10.96 0.43 36.94
N VAL A 561 10.78 1.53 36.23
CA VAL A 561 10.70 1.50 34.76
C VAL A 561 11.87 2.24 34.15
N VAL A 562 12.39 1.71 33.03
CA VAL A 562 13.52 2.26 32.29
C VAL A 562 13.21 2.35 30.82
N PHE A 563 13.41 3.51 30.23
CA PHE A 563 13.22 3.76 28.80
C PHE A 563 14.59 3.77 28.12
N ASN A 564 14.90 2.68 27.40
CA ASN A 564 16.16 2.51 26.70
C ASN A 564 16.08 2.78 25.19
N GLY A 565 14.87 3.08 24.66
CA GLY A 565 14.60 3.13 23.24
C GLY A 565 14.71 1.74 22.59
N LEU A 566 14.47 0.69 23.39
CA LEU A 566 14.45 -0.68 22.88
C LEU A 566 13.18 -0.89 22.08
N LYS A 567 13.35 -1.49 20.88
CA LYS A 567 12.24 -1.90 20.03
C LYS A 567 12.25 -3.43 19.88
N VAL A 568 11.09 -4.04 19.84
CA VAL A 568 10.91 -5.48 19.70
C VAL A 568 9.82 -5.80 18.67
N ASN A 569 9.99 -6.92 17.96
CA ASN A 569 8.94 -7.46 17.10
C ASN A 569 8.06 -8.41 17.91
N ARG A 570 6.75 -8.25 17.79
CA ARG A 570 5.74 -9.12 18.40
C ARG A 570 4.73 -9.58 17.36
N PRO A 571 4.04 -10.71 17.61
CA PRO A 571 2.96 -11.12 16.73
C PRO A 571 1.92 -10.01 16.57
N HIS A 572 1.56 -9.68 15.35
CA HIS A 572 0.57 -8.65 15.08
C HIS A 572 -0.84 -9.21 15.31
N PRO A 573 -1.72 -8.58 16.12
CA PRO A 573 -3.08 -9.08 16.38
C PRO A 573 -3.93 -9.24 15.11
N GLY A 574 -3.76 -8.34 14.15
CA GLY A 574 -4.41 -8.37 12.85
C GLY A 574 -3.58 -9.04 11.74
N ALA A 575 -2.63 -9.94 12.11
CA ALA A 575 -1.73 -10.58 11.16
C ALA A 575 -2.48 -11.21 9.98
N GLY A 576 -2.11 -10.82 8.76
CA GLY A 576 -2.66 -11.37 7.52
C GLY A 576 -4.11 -10.97 7.23
N SER A 577 -4.75 -10.09 8.00
CA SER A 577 -6.00 -9.45 7.60
C SER A 577 -5.72 -8.30 6.66
N LEU A 578 -6.64 -7.98 5.73
CA LEU A 578 -6.53 -6.75 4.96
C LEU A 578 -6.54 -5.55 5.91
N SER A 579 -5.77 -4.53 5.58
CA SER A 579 -5.68 -3.34 6.43
C SER A 579 -6.97 -2.54 6.36
N ASP A 580 -7.50 -2.13 7.52
CA ASP A 580 -8.79 -1.45 7.63
C ASP A 580 -8.86 -0.14 6.83
N PHE A 581 -7.73 0.53 6.66
CA PHE A 581 -7.64 1.78 5.90
C PHE A 581 -7.61 1.59 4.38
N SER A 582 -7.31 0.38 3.86
CA SER A 582 -7.11 0.17 2.42
C SER A 582 -8.36 0.50 1.62
N SER A 583 -8.24 1.40 0.64
CA SER A 583 -9.38 1.82 -0.19
C SER A 583 -9.97 0.68 -0.99
N TRP A 584 -11.31 0.62 -1.00
CA TRP A 584 -12.05 -0.36 -1.78
C TRP A 584 -12.32 0.15 -3.20
N GLY A 585 -12.31 -0.74 -4.17
CA GLY A 585 -12.85 -0.53 -5.51
C GLY A 585 -14.34 -0.89 -5.58
N VAL A 586 -14.93 -0.83 -6.72
CA VAL A 586 -14.33 -0.47 -8.00
C VAL A 586 -14.09 1.04 -8.10
N THR A 587 -13.49 1.51 -9.21
CA THR A 587 -13.49 2.93 -9.51
C THR A 587 -14.93 3.44 -9.75
N THR A 588 -15.15 4.74 -9.68
CA THR A 588 -16.49 5.34 -9.84
C THR A 588 -17.11 5.05 -11.23
N ASP A 589 -16.29 4.84 -12.24
CA ASP A 589 -16.68 4.45 -13.59
C ASP A 589 -16.68 2.93 -13.84
N GLY A 590 -16.47 2.14 -12.79
CA GLY A 590 -16.68 0.69 -12.79
C GLY A 590 -15.48 -0.18 -13.17
N LEU A 591 -14.28 0.40 -13.32
CA LEU A 591 -13.06 -0.38 -13.52
C LEU A 591 -12.70 -1.14 -12.23
N LEU A 592 -12.35 -2.42 -12.37
CA LEU A 592 -11.91 -3.22 -11.22
C LEU A 592 -10.50 -2.79 -10.79
N LYS A 593 -10.43 -2.17 -9.63
CA LYS A 593 -9.24 -1.81 -8.88
C LYS A 593 -9.52 -2.10 -7.38
N PRO A 594 -8.50 -2.31 -6.53
CA PRO A 594 -7.06 -2.42 -6.84
C PRO A 594 -6.74 -3.64 -7.70
N ASP A 595 -5.51 -3.72 -8.24
CA ASP A 595 -5.04 -4.87 -9.02
C ASP A 595 -4.52 -6.01 -8.12
N VAL A 596 -3.75 -5.68 -7.08
CA VAL A 596 -3.12 -6.65 -6.16
C VAL A 596 -3.02 -6.10 -4.74
N THR A 597 -2.65 -6.97 -3.80
CA THR A 597 -2.43 -6.65 -2.38
C THR A 597 -0.98 -6.98 -1.99
N ALA A 598 -0.38 -6.12 -1.16
CA ALA A 598 0.93 -6.34 -0.57
C ALA A 598 0.98 -5.82 0.89
N PRO A 599 2.01 -6.16 1.69
CA PRO A 599 2.12 -5.68 3.05
C PRO A 599 2.20 -4.15 3.14
N GLY A 600 1.28 -3.53 3.87
CA GLY A 600 1.20 -2.08 4.07
C GLY A 600 0.78 -1.67 5.48
N GLY A 601 0.31 -2.62 6.31
CA GLY A 601 -0.05 -2.38 7.72
C GLY A 601 1.12 -2.69 8.65
N ASP A 602 1.58 -1.68 9.39
CA ASP A 602 2.66 -1.75 10.38
C ASP A 602 4.02 -2.24 9.82
N ILE A 603 4.51 -1.52 8.84
CA ILE A 603 5.71 -1.85 8.07
C ILE A 603 6.92 -1.13 8.66
N TYR A 604 7.91 -1.90 9.10
CA TYR A 604 9.17 -1.40 9.61
C TYR A 604 10.15 -1.11 8.48
N SER A 605 10.68 0.12 8.41
CA SER A 605 11.63 0.55 7.38
C SER A 605 12.54 1.69 7.85
N SER A 606 13.39 2.19 6.96
CA SER A 606 14.31 3.28 7.22
C SER A 606 13.62 4.64 7.28
N LEU A 607 14.11 5.50 8.14
CA LEU A 607 13.71 6.90 8.31
C LEU A 607 14.91 7.81 8.13
N ASN A 608 14.70 9.11 8.00
CA ASN A 608 15.79 10.08 7.91
C ASN A 608 16.74 9.98 9.11
N ASP A 609 17.94 10.54 8.96
CA ASP A 609 18.98 10.61 10.01
C ASP A 609 19.46 9.24 10.50
N ASN A 610 19.49 8.29 9.57
CA ASN A 610 19.96 6.92 9.82
C ASN A 610 19.20 6.22 10.94
N THR A 611 17.88 6.47 11.02
CA THR A 611 16.96 5.86 11.99
C THR A 611 15.98 4.91 11.29
N TYR A 612 15.20 4.19 12.09
CA TYR A 612 14.26 3.21 11.62
C TYR A 612 12.94 3.29 12.38
N GLY A 613 11.83 2.98 11.75
CA GLY A 613 10.52 2.99 12.38
C GLY A 613 9.43 2.35 11.54
N SER A 614 8.24 2.25 12.11
CA SER A 614 7.07 1.67 11.43
C SER A 614 6.15 2.76 10.90
N MET A 615 5.62 2.52 9.69
CA MET A 615 4.54 3.29 9.09
C MET A 615 3.47 2.35 8.57
N LYS A 616 2.27 2.87 8.31
CA LYS A 616 1.16 2.13 7.71
C LYS A 616 0.50 2.93 6.60
N GLY A 617 0.05 2.24 5.57
CA GLY A 617 -0.60 2.83 4.39
C GLY A 617 -0.43 1.94 3.17
N THR A 618 -1.29 2.09 2.17
CA THR A 618 -1.06 1.56 0.83
C THR A 618 0.22 2.13 0.21
N SER A 619 0.68 3.28 0.72
CA SER A 619 2.01 3.84 0.46
C SER A 619 3.17 2.92 0.86
N MET A 620 2.98 2.00 1.83
CA MET A 620 3.98 0.99 2.22
C MET A 620 3.77 -0.32 1.46
N ALA A 621 2.57 -0.59 0.98
CA ALA A 621 2.29 -1.75 0.13
C ALA A 621 2.87 -1.58 -1.29
N THR A 622 2.74 -0.40 -1.86
CA THR A 622 3.19 -0.04 -3.21
C THR A 622 4.69 -0.32 -3.46
N PRO A 623 5.62 0.10 -2.59
CA PRO A 623 7.05 -0.15 -2.78
C PRO A 623 7.43 -1.63 -2.73
N HIS A 624 6.67 -2.48 -2.02
CA HIS A 624 6.85 -3.92 -2.11
C HIS A 624 6.60 -4.40 -3.54
N VAL A 625 5.50 -3.96 -4.17
CA VAL A 625 5.16 -4.36 -5.54
C VAL A 625 6.10 -3.73 -6.56
N ALA A 626 6.59 -2.51 -6.33
CA ALA A 626 7.60 -1.89 -7.20
C ALA A 626 8.91 -2.68 -7.21
N GLY A 627 9.33 -3.16 -6.03
CA GLY A 627 10.46 -4.09 -5.92
C GLY A 627 10.19 -5.43 -6.59
N VAL A 628 9.01 -6.03 -6.39
CA VAL A 628 8.60 -7.27 -7.06
C VAL A 628 8.63 -7.10 -8.59
N ALA A 629 8.09 -6.02 -9.11
CA ALA A 629 8.11 -5.73 -10.53
C ALA A 629 9.55 -5.64 -11.09
N ALA A 630 10.48 -5.07 -10.31
CA ALA A 630 11.89 -5.06 -10.68
C ALA A 630 12.51 -6.45 -10.72
N LEU A 631 12.16 -7.34 -9.76
CA LEU A 631 12.62 -8.74 -9.76
C LEU A 631 12.04 -9.55 -10.91
N VAL A 632 10.73 -9.40 -11.20
CA VAL A 632 10.07 -10.06 -12.33
C VAL A 632 10.68 -9.58 -13.65
N LYS A 633 10.96 -8.29 -13.76
CA LYS A 633 11.62 -7.73 -14.94
C LYS A 633 13.06 -8.22 -15.11
N GLU A 634 13.81 -8.36 -14.00
CA GLU A 634 15.14 -8.99 -14.03
C GLU A 634 15.06 -10.40 -14.60
N TYR A 635 14.10 -11.20 -14.14
CA TYR A 635 13.84 -12.55 -14.65
C TYR A 635 13.47 -12.54 -16.13
N LEU A 636 12.52 -11.70 -16.54
CA LEU A 636 12.06 -11.66 -17.93
C LEU A 636 13.16 -11.27 -18.91
N LEU A 637 13.99 -10.28 -18.57
CA LEU A 637 15.09 -9.85 -19.44
C LEU A 637 16.20 -10.90 -19.57
N GLN A 638 16.35 -11.80 -18.58
CA GLN A 638 17.32 -12.90 -18.66
C GLN A 638 16.78 -14.10 -19.46
N HIS A 639 15.48 -14.37 -19.40
CA HIS A 639 14.89 -15.57 -20.01
C HIS A 639 14.14 -15.30 -21.32
N TYR A 640 13.67 -14.07 -21.53
CA TYR A 640 12.86 -13.65 -22.68
C TYR A 640 13.37 -12.32 -23.26
N PRO A 641 14.60 -12.29 -23.78
CA PRO A 641 15.24 -11.04 -24.22
C PRO A 641 14.59 -10.42 -25.45
N ASP A 642 13.81 -11.19 -26.20
CA ASP A 642 13.16 -10.74 -27.45
C ASP A 642 11.82 -10.00 -27.23
N LEU A 643 11.35 -9.90 -25.98
CA LEU A 643 10.16 -9.12 -25.67
C LEU A 643 10.35 -7.65 -25.99
N THR A 644 9.38 -7.08 -26.70
CA THR A 644 9.35 -5.61 -26.85
C THR A 644 9.19 -4.93 -25.48
N PRO A 645 9.60 -3.67 -25.36
CA PRO A 645 9.44 -2.95 -24.09
C PRO A 645 8.00 -3.00 -23.54
N ALA A 646 6.99 -2.73 -24.38
CA ALA A 646 5.60 -2.77 -23.95
C ALA A 646 5.17 -4.18 -23.50
N GLN A 647 5.51 -5.22 -24.25
CA GLN A 647 5.24 -6.61 -23.87
C GLN A 647 5.88 -6.96 -22.52
N ASN A 648 7.08 -6.46 -22.25
CA ASN A 648 7.74 -6.68 -20.96
C ASN A 648 6.95 -6.07 -19.81
N ALA A 649 6.50 -4.81 -19.92
CA ALA A 649 5.69 -4.16 -18.89
C ALA A 649 4.34 -4.88 -18.68
N ASP A 650 3.66 -5.27 -19.76
CA ASP A 650 2.39 -6.00 -19.71
C ASP A 650 2.56 -7.36 -19.04
N LEU A 651 3.63 -8.06 -19.38
CA LEU A 651 3.92 -9.38 -18.81
C LEU A 651 4.30 -9.30 -17.32
N VAL A 652 5.00 -8.25 -16.88
CA VAL A 652 5.23 -7.97 -15.46
C VAL A 652 3.90 -7.89 -14.72
N LYS A 653 2.96 -7.05 -15.20
CA LYS A 653 1.62 -6.93 -14.58
C LYS A 653 0.87 -8.25 -14.61
N ALA A 654 0.85 -8.92 -15.76
CA ALA A 654 0.10 -10.17 -15.94
C ALA A 654 0.61 -11.30 -15.05
N LEU A 655 1.93 -11.48 -14.92
CA LEU A 655 2.52 -12.51 -14.04
C LEU A 655 2.23 -12.21 -12.57
N ILE A 656 2.38 -10.97 -12.13
CA ILE A 656 2.11 -10.57 -10.74
C ILE A 656 0.63 -10.84 -10.40
N MET A 657 -0.32 -10.43 -11.25
CA MET A 657 -1.74 -10.63 -11.00
C MET A 657 -2.14 -12.10 -11.13
N SER A 658 -1.69 -12.80 -12.17
CA SER A 658 -2.08 -14.19 -12.41
C SER A 658 -1.60 -15.17 -11.36
N THR A 659 -0.56 -14.82 -10.61
CA THR A 659 0.02 -15.69 -9.57
C THR A 659 -0.27 -15.25 -8.15
N ALA A 660 -0.96 -14.12 -7.99
CA ALA A 660 -1.36 -13.62 -6.68
C ALA A 660 -2.24 -14.64 -5.94
N LYS A 661 -2.11 -14.72 -4.63
CA LYS A 661 -2.87 -15.63 -3.77
C LYS A 661 -4.09 -14.92 -3.21
N LEU A 662 -5.26 -15.52 -3.41
CA LEU A 662 -6.50 -15.01 -2.83
C LEU A 662 -6.41 -14.97 -1.32
N HIS A 663 -6.74 -13.83 -0.76
CA HIS A 663 -6.92 -13.65 0.66
C HIS A 663 -8.25 -14.26 1.10
N VAL A 664 -8.22 -15.00 2.21
CA VAL A 664 -9.41 -15.54 2.88
C VAL A 664 -9.66 -14.70 4.13
N ASN A 665 -10.85 -14.14 4.25
CA ASN A 665 -11.25 -13.45 5.45
C ASN A 665 -11.37 -14.46 6.60
N LYS A 666 -10.60 -14.26 7.67
CA LYS A 666 -10.54 -15.18 8.80
C LYS A 666 -11.82 -15.27 9.61
N GLU A 667 -12.63 -14.21 9.63
CA GLU A 667 -13.88 -14.15 10.38
C GLU A 667 -15.02 -14.90 9.66
N THR A 668 -15.07 -14.78 8.34
CA THR A 668 -16.12 -15.38 7.52
C THR A 668 -15.74 -16.72 6.92
N GLY A 669 -14.44 -17.01 6.81
CA GLY A 669 -13.90 -18.21 6.17
C GLY A 669 -14.09 -18.27 4.66
N VAL A 670 -14.45 -17.14 4.02
CA VAL A 670 -14.63 -17.02 2.55
C VAL A 670 -13.57 -16.11 1.95
N TYR A 671 -13.43 -16.15 0.64
CA TYR A 671 -12.53 -15.24 -0.06
C TYR A 671 -13.00 -13.79 0.11
N THR A 672 -12.05 -12.91 0.42
CA THR A 672 -12.32 -11.48 0.46
C THR A 672 -12.74 -10.96 -0.92
N SER A 673 -13.56 -9.93 -0.93
CA SER A 673 -14.02 -9.30 -2.18
C SER A 673 -12.84 -8.85 -3.05
N PRO A 674 -12.85 -9.09 -4.37
CA PRO A 674 -11.86 -8.55 -5.30
C PRO A 674 -11.77 -7.02 -5.26
N ARG A 675 -12.82 -6.35 -4.81
CA ARG A 675 -12.83 -4.89 -4.63
C ARG A 675 -11.88 -4.42 -3.52
N GLN A 676 -11.57 -5.28 -2.56
CA GLN A 676 -10.59 -5.00 -1.50
C GLN A 676 -9.20 -5.49 -1.87
N GLN A 677 -9.10 -6.68 -2.45
CA GLN A 677 -7.82 -7.37 -2.60
C GLN A 677 -7.25 -7.39 -4.03
N GLY A 678 -8.05 -7.04 -5.04
CA GLY A 678 -7.67 -7.30 -6.43
C GLY A 678 -7.50 -8.79 -6.70
N ALA A 679 -6.44 -9.17 -7.39
CA ALA A 679 -6.06 -10.55 -7.66
C ALA A 679 -5.63 -11.31 -6.40
N GLY A 680 -5.35 -10.62 -5.30
CA GLY A 680 -4.90 -11.20 -4.05
C GLY A 680 -3.50 -10.74 -3.63
N ILE A 681 -2.94 -11.41 -2.64
CA ILE A 681 -1.60 -11.13 -2.12
C ILE A 681 -0.55 -11.59 -3.13
N VAL A 682 0.38 -10.71 -3.47
CA VAL A 682 1.47 -10.99 -4.41
C VAL A 682 2.32 -12.17 -3.95
N ASP A 683 2.65 -13.08 -4.90
CA ASP A 683 3.60 -14.17 -4.71
C ASP A 683 4.75 -14.03 -5.71
N THR A 684 5.86 -13.47 -5.24
CA THR A 684 7.01 -13.16 -6.10
C THR A 684 7.66 -14.42 -6.66
N ALA A 685 7.76 -15.48 -5.85
CA ALA A 685 8.34 -16.73 -6.30
C ALA A 685 7.51 -17.42 -7.38
N ALA A 686 6.18 -17.36 -7.26
CA ALA A 686 5.28 -17.88 -8.29
C ALA A 686 5.36 -17.04 -9.58
N ALA A 687 5.46 -15.72 -9.48
CA ALA A 687 5.54 -14.82 -10.64
C ALA A 687 6.75 -15.10 -11.54
N ILE A 688 7.90 -15.50 -10.95
CA ILE A 688 9.12 -15.82 -11.72
C ILE A 688 9.25 -17.32 -12.08
N SER A 689 8.33 -18.17 -11.66
CA SER A 689 8.46 -19.62 -11.88
C SER A 689 7.31 -20.24 -12.68
N THR A 690 6.17 -19.55 -12.76
CA THR A 690 4.98 -20.15 -13.37
C THR A 690 5.10 -20.33 -14.89
N GLY A 691 5.62 -19.35 -15.60
CA GLY A 691 5.58 -19.30 -17.07
C GLY A 691 4.17 -19.31 -17.66
N LEU A 692 3.13 -19.12 -16.84
CA LEU A 692 1.74 -19.07 -17.23
C LEU A 692 1.11 -17.77 -16.76
N TYR A 693 0.30 -17.15 -17.61
CA TYR A 693 -0.51 -16.01 -17.23
C TYR A 693 -1.83 -15.98 -18.02
N VAL A 694 -2.76 -15.16 -17.57
CA VAL A 694 -4.11 -15.11 -18.14
C VAL A 694 -4.48 -13.67 -18.48
N THR A 695 -5.12 -13.47 -19.63
CA THR A 695 -5.66 -12.16 -20.03
C THR A 695 -7.09 -12.30 -20.55
N GLY A 696 -7.83 -11.21 -20.45
CA GLY A 696 -9.08 -11.04 -21.18
C GLY A 696 -8.86 -10.59 -22.63
N ASP A 697 -9.96 -10.29 -23.34
CA ASP A 697 -9.92 -9.77 -24.72
C ASP A 697 -9.19 -8.41 -24.81
N ASN A 698 -9.17 -7.63 -23.75
CA ASN A 698 -8.46 -6.35 -23.65
C ASN A 698 -6.94 -6.49 -23.43
N GLN A 699 -6.41 -7.71 -23.44
CA GLN A 699 -5.01 -8.06 -23.14
C GLN A 699 -4.55 -7.77 -21.70
N TYR A 700 -5.45 -7.32 -20.82
CA TYR A 700 -5.17 -7.17 -19.39
C TYR A 700 -5.58 -8.43 -18.59
N PRO A 701 -4.98 -8.68 -17.42
CA PRO A 701 -5.31 -9.81 -16.55
C PRO A 701 -6.61 -9.59 -15.74
N SER A 702 -7.47 -8.72 -16.21
CA SER A 702 -8.81 -8.46 -15.67
C SER A 702 -9.75 -8.05 -16.78
N VAL A 703 -11.05 -8.31 -16.60
CA VAL A 703 -12.11 -7.91 -17.52
C VAL A 703 -13.16 -7.14 -16.74
N SER A 704 -13.35 -5.87 -17.07
CA SER A 704 -14.41 -5.02 -16.54
C SER A 704 -15.58 -5.01 -17.54
N LEU A 705 -16.70 -5.63 -17.16
CA LEU A 705 -17.87 -5.79 -18.04
C LEU A 705 -18.88 -4.64 -17.91
N GLY A 706 -18.62 -3.69 -17.00
CA GLY A 706 -19.54 -2.58 -16.75
C GLY A 706 -20.90 -3.06 -16.23
N ASN A 707 -21.96 -2.32 -16.58
CA ASN A 707 -23.33 -2.68 -16.21
C ASN A 707 -23.86 -3.78 -17.10
N VAL A 708 -24.10 -4.95 -16.52
CA VAL A 708 -24.64 -6.14 -17.20
C VAL A 708 -26.10 -6.32 -16.81
N GLN A 709 -27.00 -6.49 -17.79
CA GLN A 709 -28.43 -6.63 -17.54
C GLN A 709 -28.89 -8.08 -17.38
N ASP A 710 -28.78 -8.92 -18.40
CA ASP A 710 -29.38 -10.26 -18.41
C ASP A 710 -28.35 -11.39 -18.50
N SER A 711 -27.38 -11.24 -19.37
CA SER A 711 -26.32 -12.21 -19.60
C SER A 711 -25.09 -11.52 -20.18
N PHE A 712 -23.93 -12.10 -19.94
CA PHE A 712 -22.69 -11.64 -20.54
C PHE A 712 -21.82 -12.82 -20.98
N THR A 713 -20.95 -12.54 -21.90
CA THR A 713 -19.93 -13.49 -22.39
C THR A 713 -18.62 -12.72 -22.48
N PHE A 714 -17.53 -13.34 -22.08
CA PHE A 714 -16.19 -12.81 -22.25
C PHE A 714 -15.25 -13.96 -22.62
N ASP A 715 -14.19 -13.66 -23.33
CA ASP A 715 -13.15 -14.61 -23.68
C ASP A 715 -11.95 -14.43 -22.73
N VAL A 716 -11.33 -15.55 -22.39
CA VAL A 716 -10.13 -15.61 -21.54
C VAL A 716 -9.07 -16.37 -22.31
N THR A 717 -7.88 -15.80 -22.41
CA THR A 717 -6.72 -16.44 -23.04
C THR A 717 -5.71 -16.82 -21.97
N VAL A 718 -5.36 -18.11 -21.94
CA VAL A 718 -4.24 -18.60 -21.12
C VAL A 718 -2.99 -18.63 -21.99
N HIS A 719 -1.98 -17.96 -21.54
CA HIS A 719 -0.68 -17.88 -22.19
C HIS A 719 0.33 -18.77 -21.50
N ASN A 720 1.06 -19.55 -22.28
CA ASN A 720 2.20 -20.34 -21.82
C ASN A 720 3.47 -19.81 -22.51
N ILE A 721 4.37 -19.21 -21.75
CA ILE A 721 5.64 -18.68 -22.24
C ILE A 721 6.79 -19.68 -22.09
N THR A 722 6.50 -20.89 -21.59
CA THR A 722 7.51 -21.98 -21.47
C THR A 722 7.50 -22.85 -22.71
N ASP A 723 8.57 -23.62 -22.90
CA ASP A 723 8.73 -24.66 -23.91
C ASP A 723 8.05 -26.00 -23.54
N LYS A 724 7.32 -26.04 -22.41
CA LYS A 724 6.68 -27.25 -21.88
C LYS A 724 5.16 -27.19 -22.07
N ASP A 725 4.60 -28.28 -22.56
CA ASP A 725 3.15 -28.45 -22.55
C ASP A 725 2.62 -28.49 -21.12
N ARG A 726 1.48 -27.84 -20.90
CA ARG A 726 0.82 -27.72 -19.60
C ARG A 726 -0.64 -28.13 -19.72
N THR A 727 -1.10 -29.02 -18.85
CA THR A 727 -2.53 -29.31 -18.71
C THR A 727 -3.10 -28.50 -17.56
N LEU A 728 -4.14 -27.74 -17.83
CA LEU A 728 -4.75 -26.84 -16.86
C LEU A 728 -6.14 -27.33 -16.50
N LYS A 729 -6.48 -27.25 -15.21
CA LYS A 729 -7.85 -27.36 -14.72
C LYS A 729 -8.37 -25.95 -14.45
N MET A 730 -9.44 -25.56 -15.11
CA MET A 730 -10.12 -24.31 -14.80
C MET A 730 -11.04 -24.50 -13.60
N ILE A 731 -10.93 -23.58 -12.63
CA ILE A 731 -11.87 -23.43 -11.54
C ILE A 731 -12.45 -22.03 -11.63
N VAL A 732 -13.77 -21.96 -11.61
CA VAL A 732 -14.50 -20.69 -11.62
C VAL A 732 -15.15 -20.51 -10.25
N ASN A 733 -14.76 -19.45 -9.54
CA ASN A 733 -15.41 -19.03 -8.31
C ASN A 733 -16.22 -17.76 -8.60
N THR A 734 -17.48 -17.77 -8.25
CA THR A 734 -18.32 -16.57 -8.27
C THR A 734 -18.39 -16.04 -6.84
N ASN A 735 -17.85 -14.85 -6.64
CA ASN A 735 -17.91 -14.17 -5.35
C ASN A 735 -18.84 -12.97 -5.46
N THR A 736 -19.72 -12.86 -4.49
CA THR A 736 -20.39 -11.61 -4.18
C THR A 736 -19.75 -11.07 -2.90
N ASP A 737 -19.87 -9.77 -2.65
CA ASP A 737 -19.45 -9.22 -1.38
C ASP A 737 -20.21 -9.93 -0.26
N ALA A 738 -19.50 -10.45 0.73
CA ALA A 738 -20.12 -11.06 1.90
C ALA A 738 -20.84 -9.97 2.72
N VAL A 739 -21.98 -10.33 3.30
CA VAL A 739 -22.80 -9.41 4.11
C VAL A 739 -22.97 -9.96 5.51
N LYS A 740 -22.64 -9.18 6.51
CA LYS A 740 -22.87 -9.48 7.91
C LYS A 740 -23.44 -8.26 8.62
N ASP A 741 -24.54 -8.42 9.33
CA ASP A 741 -25.18 -7.36 10.12
C ASP A 741 -25.51 -6.09 9.33
N GLY A 742 -25.81 -6.21 8.02
CA GLY A 742 -26.11 -5.09 7.12
C GLY A 742 -24.89 -4.38 6.53
N TYR A 743 -23.70 -4.93 6.74
CA TYR A 743 -22.45 -4.41 6.18
C TYR A 743 -21.81 -5.43 5.24
N PHE A 744 -21.09 -4.93 4.24
CA PHE A 744 -20.17 -5.78 3.47
C PHE A 744 -18.95 -6.15 4.32
N THR A 745 -18.48 -7.38 4.22
CA THR A 745 -17.35 -7.90 5.01
C THR A 745 -16.32 -8.60 4.12
#